data_986d66ecf2bb8ee287512c0723df52b4
#
_entry.id   986d66ecf2bb8ee287512c0723df52b4
#
_cell.length_a   1.000
_cell.length_b   1.000
_cell.length_c   1.000
_cell.angle_alpha   90.00
_cell.angle_beta   90.00
_cell.angle_gamma   90.00
#
_symmetry.space_group_name_H-M   'P 1'
#
loop_
_entity.id
_entity.type
_entity.pdbx_description
1 polymer ?
#
loop_
_entity_poly.entity_id
_entity_poly.type
_entity_poly.pdbx_seq_one_letter_code
_entity_poly.pdbx_strand_id
1 'polypeptide(L)'
;MTITNFSAGELSENLKGRIDLQQYYSGAQKLSNFEIIPTGGIQRRAGFKRLGKLEANSRLIPFIVNEETSIIFEVSSSYIHAWNNGNLMKDANGQVINLLTNVKEGDKDFRYSEGEIEEIQYAQNYDIMYFVHKEHRPLQIRFNIEFLSFTVGPMSLNHYNEVFIDNDYAAAFPIQKREEAYLPLQGKAGEYCIWRGGLYKCTQSNTETLSAVWERQGNDPKQDNGLFSDDVESEEKNKGKYPGSVAFFQNRLFFAGTKNHPQRIWASATPDTEDTRYNVFGNYQKYVTVNKVVKNPNLHIFSGDILKENVTSEYTVITNLTQPTSGLVDDSGELIDDFYISSGDVIPVGTKVLSAGERSLKVACSVIFEEEETAKVHQVFSVSRWRNPETATEDDYEFTVVQNNITTPDCSFFLEPASDQNDAIKWLVTGNFLAVGTESNVWNIPQTVTATNVICGMNGRYGSDDIQAHVVDSAVVFFAQGKGGIREYYYNAESEAFLSNNIALLSEHVLRESPARDFDFITNPYNKIVVTREDGIAVTLLYDKSSGVMAWNRIEHGKGKLRSCAVTRGNNAADFVYFTVEIAGEFYLEKLEEDEVVYLDSWELYNAENEVHIAMLENGAETYESDNRVYIGYPFTSLILSMPCIINSQSDKKRIVNLLVRFNKSYMPVMTVDELPEEHFTTVEEPFDGVCKIDYPGTSERDVTFTLQISKPEACKILTVDALLN
;
A
#
# COMPACT_ATOMS: atom_id res chain seq x y z
N MET A 1 5.40 43.53 -26.48
CA MET A 1 5.30 42.63 -25.31
C MET A 1 6.35 41.57 -25.49
N THR A 2 7.20 41.40 -24.53
CA THR A 2 8.25 40.38 -24.58
C THR A 2 7.91 39.26 -23.60
N ILE A 3 7.78 38.05 -24.12
CA ILE A 3 7.71 36.83 -23.31
C ILE A 3 9.15 36.35 -23.14
N THR A 4 9.74 36.68 -22.01
CA THR A 4 11.16 36.36 -21.71
C THR A 4 11.39 34.93 -21.27
N ASN A 5 10.34 34.26 -20.85
CA ASN A 5 10.34 32.86 -20.45
C ASN A 5 8.90 32.31 -20.44
N PHE A 6 8.74 31.01 -20.31
CA PHE A 6 7.47 30.31 -20.24
C PHE A 6 7.24 29.60 -18.88
N SER A 7 7.88 30.11 -17.83
CA SER A 7 7.87 29.48 -16.50
C SER A 7 6.51 29.42 -15.80
N ALA A 8 5.51 30.14 -16.31
CA ALA A 8 4.12 30.04 -15.84
C ALA A 8 3.27 29.04 -16.66
N GLY A 9 3.79 28.54 -17.79
CA GLY A 9 3.11 27.56 -18.61
C GLY A 9 1.80 28.04 -19.22
N GLU A 10 0.83 27.13 -19.32
CA GLU A 10 -0.52 27.43 -19.80
C GLU A 10 -1.35 28.10 -18.71
N LEU A 11 -1.96 29.24 -19.02
CA LEU A 11 -2.73 30.08 -18.11
C LEU A 11 -4.21 30.11 -18.48
N SER A 12 -5.06 30.14 -17.47
CA SER A 12 -6.51 30.23 -17.65
C SER A 12 -6.93 31.52 -18.39
N GLU A 13 -7.92 31.40 -19.24
CA GLU A 13 -8.56 32.54 -19.91
C GLU A 13 -9.13 33.58 -18.92
N ASN A 14 -9.48 33.16 -17.70
CA ASN A 14 -9.93 34.05 -16.64
C ASN A 14 -8.86 35.06 -16.19
N LEU A 15 -7.60 34.85 -16.60
CA LEU A 15 -6.50 35.75 -16.33
C LEU A 15 -6.30 36.80 -17.42
N LYS A 16 -7.11 36.80 -18.51
CA LYS A 16 -7.05 37.83 -19.54
C LYS A 16 -7.24 39.20 -18.89
N GLY A 17 -6.25 40.06 -19.08
CA GLY A 17 -6.25 41.39 -18.47
C GLY A 17 -5.66 41.51 -17.06
N ARG A 18 -5.24 40.42 -16.42
CA ARG A 18 -4.57 40.42 -15.09
C ARG A 18 -3.08 40.75 -15.22
N ILE A 19 -2.78 41.93 -15.77
CA ILE A 19 -1.43 42.46 -15.97
C ILE A 19 -0.68 42.76 -14.67
N ASP A 20 -1.37 42.75 -13.56
CA ASP A 20 -0.81 42.84 -12.21
C ASP A 20 -0.05 41.57 -11.80
N LEU A 21 -0.32 40.45 -12.46
CA LEU A 21 0.35 39.17 -12.19
C LEU A 21 1.61 39.07 -13.05
N GLN A 22 2.75 38.79 -12.40
CA GLN A 22 4.02 38.55 -13.10
C GLN A 22 3.93 37.34 -14.04
N GLN A 23 3.20 36.32 -13.66
CA GLN A 23 2.96 35.10 -14.44
C GLN A 23 2.31 35.36 -15.79
N TYR A 24 1.55 36.45 -15.92
CA TYR A 24 0.92 36.85 -17.18
C TYR A 24 1.92 37.04 -18.31
N TYR A 25 3.13 37.54 -18.01
CA TYR A 25 4.18 37.81 -18.98
C TYR A 25 5.12 36.62 -19.20
N SER A 26 4.92 35.52 -18.48
CA SER A 26 5.72 34.31 -18.59
C SER A 26 4.88 33.08 -18.88
N GLY A 27 3.64 33.24 -19.33
CA GLY A 27 2.74 32.16 -19.71
C GLY A 27 2.10 32.34 -21.08
N ALA A 28 1.39 31.31 -21.50
CA ALA A 28 0.64 31.27 -22.75
C ALA A 28 -0.82 30.88 -22.45
N GLN A 29 -1.77 31.27 -23.33
CA GLN A 29 -3.17 30.85 -23.22
C GLN A 29 -3.32 29.36 -23.56
N LYS A 30 -2.53 28.86 -24.54
CA LYS A 30 -2.42 27.42 -24.85
C LYS A 30 -0.97 27.07 -25.13
N LEU A 31 -0.52 25.95 -24.58
CA LEU A 31 0.82 25.41 -24.80
C LEU A 31 0.70 23.89 -24.98
N SER A 32 0.69 23.47 -26.24
CA SER A 32 0.50 22.07 -26.62
C SER A 32 1.74 21.49 -27.29
N ASN A 33 2.15 20.29 -26.88
CA ASN A 33 3.30 19.56 -27.41
C ASN A 33 4.64 20.30 -27.36
N PHE A 34 4.73 21.26 -26.43
CA PHE A 34 5.97 21.87 -25.99
C PHE A 34 6.22 21.53 -24.53
N GLU A 35 7.42 21.10 -24.21
CA GLU A 35 7.90 20.92 -22.85
C GLU A 35 8.55 22.19 -22.33
N ILE A 36 8.25 22.52 -21.08
CA ILE A 36 8.83 23.67 -20.41
C ILE A 36 10.14 23.26 -19.76
N ILE A 37 11.19 24.03 -20.02
CA ILE A 37 12.51 23.78 -19.45
C ILE A 37 12.65 24.61 -18.16
N PRO A 38 13.28 24.11 -17.09
CA PRO A 38 13.43 24.86 -15.83
C PRO A 38 14.09 26.22 -15.98
N THR A 39 14.92 26.40 -17.01
CA THR A 39 15.55 27.69 -17.31
C THR A 39 14.61 28.69 -18.01
N GLY A 40 13.35 28.33 -18.24
CA GLY A 40 12.30 29.20 -18.76
C GLY A 40 12.04 29.10 -20.28
N GLY A 41 12.85 28.39 -21.04
CA GLY A 41 12.56 28.09 -22.45
C GLY A 41 11.53 26.98 -22.61
N ILE A 42 11.08 26.77 -23.83
CA ILE A 42 10.28 25.63 -24.25
C ILE A 42 10.95 24.87 -25.37
N GLN A 43 10.76 23.56 -25.41
CA GLN A 43 11.22 22.71 -26.50
C GLN A 43 10.09 21.82 -27.00
N ARG A 44 10.08 21.54 -28.28
CA ARG A 44 9.18 20.56 -28.85
C ARG A 44 9.44 19.21 -28.19
N ARG A 45 8.38 18.53 -27.70
CA ARG A 45 8.53 17.21 -27.08
C ARG A 45 9.03 16.17 -28.08
N ALA A 46 9.70 15.16 -27.59
CA ALA A 46 9.97 13.96 -28.36
C ALA A 46 8.65 13.23 -28.72
N GLY A 47 8.70 12.39 -29.74
CA GLY A 47 7.57 11.55 -30.11
C GLY A 47 7.48 10.27 -29.28
N PHE A 48 6.39 9.59 -29.43
CA PHE A 48 6.12 8.31 -28.75
C PHE A 48 6.62 7.14 -29.61
N LYS A 49 7.51 6.33 -29.04
CA LYS A 49 7.95 5.06 -29.60
C LYS A 49 6.94 3.97 -29.29
N ARG A 50 6.43 3.30 -30.32
CA ARG A 50 5.57 2.14 -30.14
C ARG A 50 6.38 0.93 -29.72
N LEU A 51 5.99 0.29 -28.63
CA LEU A 51 6.66 -0.89 -28.07
C LEU A 51 5.91 -2.17 -28.39
N GLY A 52 4.58 -2.13 -28.39
CA GLY A 52 3.77 -3.28 -28.72
C GLY A 52 2.26 -3.00 -28.64
N LYS A 53 1.50 -3.95 -29.18
CA LYS A 53 0.05 -3.91 -29.11
C LYS A 53 -0.41 -4.52 -27.79
N LEU A 54 -1.38 -3.89 -27.13
CA LEU A 54 -2.08 -4.38 -25.96
C LEU A 54 -3.36 -5.11 -26.38
N GLU A 55 -3.79 -6.08 -25.60
CA GLU A 55 -5.00 -6.86 -25.92
C GLU A 55 -6.30 -6.12 -25.58
N ALA A 56 -6.24 -5.19 -24.61
CA ALA A 56 -7.41 -4.44 -24.17
C ALA A 56 -7.00 -3.06 -23.63
N ASN A 57 -7.99 -2.24 -23.27
CA ASN A 57 -7.77 -1.02 -22.50
C ASN A 57 -7.23 -1.38 -21.12
N SER A 58 -5.98 -1.11 -20.90
CA SER A 58 -5.23 -1.52 -19.70
C SER A 58 -4.74 -0.31 -18.94
N ARG A 59 -4.75 -0.39 -17.61
CA ARG A 59 -4.06 0.54 -16.73
C ARG A 59 -2.62 0.10 -16.56
N LEU A 60 -1.71 1.05 -16.59
CA LEU A 60 -0.29 0.82 -16.36
C LEU A 60 0.06 1.09 -14.90
N ILE A 61 0.75 0.15 -14.27
CA ILE A 61 1.20 0.28 -12.88
C ILE A 61 2.71 0.01 -12.84
N PRO A 62 3.53 0.97 -12.37
CA PRO A 62 4.96 0.79 -12.30
C PRO A 62 5.35 -0.13 -11.15
N PHE A 63 6.33 -1.01 -11.39
CA PHE A 63 6.95 -1.88 -10.41
C PHE A 63 8.47 -1.79 -10.54
N ILE A 64 9.07 -0.98 -9.67
CA ILE A 64 10.49 -0.63 -9.76
C ILE A 64 11.26 -1.42 -8.70
N VAL A 65 12.03 -2.41 -9.12
CA VAL A 65 12.86 -3.23 -8.22
C VAL A 65 14.22 -2.57 -8.02
N ASN A 66 14.86 -2.17 -9.12
CA ASN A 66 16.12 -1.43 -9.16
C ASN A 66 16.27 -0.71 -10.51
N GLU A 67 17.41 -0.07 -10.76
CA GLU A 67 17.67 0.67 -12.01
C GLU A 67 17.69 -0.24 -13.25
N GLU A 68 18.11 -1.51 -13.11
CA GLU A 68 18.18 -2.47 -14.23
C GLU A 68 16.86 -3.20 -14.46
N THR A 69 16.02 -3.30 -13.42
CA THR A 69 14.75 -4.04 -13.44
C THR A 69 13.61 -3.11 -13.10
N SER A 70 13.08 -2.46 -14.12
CA SER A 70 11.90 -1.61 -14.05
C SER A 70 10.79 -2.21 -14.89
N ILE A 71 9.77 -2.71 -14.21
CA ILE A 71 8.66 -3.45 -14.80
C ILE A 71 7.43 -2.54 -14.82
N ILE A 72 6.64 -2.66 -15.87
CA ILE A 72 5.29 -2.09 -15.94
C ILE A 72 4.32 -3.25 -15.96
N PHE A 73 3.36 -3.23 -15.06
CA PHE A 73 2.21 -4.10 -15.15
C PHE A 73 1.15 -3.48 -16.05
N GLU A 74 0.81 -4.20 -17.09
CA GLU A 74 -0.36 -3.97 -17.93
C GLU A 74 -1.55 -4.68 -17.27
N VAL A 75 -2.41 -3.92 -16.58
CA VAL A 75 -3.53 -4.46 -15.81
C VAL A 75 -4.81 -4.34 -16.58
N SER A 76 -5.42 -5.47 -16.88
CA SER A 76 -6.71 -5.59 -17.54
C SER A 76 -7.71 -6.42 -16.72
N SER A 77 -8.93 -6.52 -17.16
CA SER A 77 -9.98 -7.30 -16.47
C SER A 77 -9.66 -8.78 -16.36
N SER A 78 -8.95 -9.36 -17.31
CA SER A 78 -8.72 -10.81 -17.40
C SER A 78 -7.26 -11.23 -17.34
N TYR A 79 -6.33 -10.28 -17.37
CA TYR A 79 -4.91 -10.57 -17.32
C TYR A 79 -4.14 -9.43 -16.65
N ILE A 80 -2.97 -9.77 -16.15
CA ILE A 80 -1.89 -8.85 -15.80
C ILE A 80 -0.66 -9.32 -16.55
N HIS A 81 -0.19 -8.53 -17.51
CA HIS A 81 1.06 -8.76 -18.21
C HIS A 81 2.17 -7.91 -17.62
N ALA A 82 3.40 -8.35 -17.77
CA ALA A 82 4.58 -7.64 -17.28
C ALA A 82 5.47 -7.23 -18.46
N TRP A 83 5.84 -5.96 -18.51
CA TRP A 83 6.75 -5.38 -19.49
C TRP A 83 8.04 -4.95 -18.78
N ASN A 84 9.15 -5.58 -19.08
CA ASN A 84 10.46 -5.21 -18.52
C ASN A 84 11.24 -4.37 -19.53
N ASN A 85 11.55 -3.12 -19.18
CA ASN A 85 12.24 -2.17 -20.05
C ASN A 85 11.60 -2.10 -21.47
N GLY A 86 10.28 -2.06 -21.54
CA GLY A 86 9.51 -1.98 -22.79
C GLY A 86 9.39 -3.30 -23.56
N ASN A 87 9.86 -4.43 -23.04
CA ASN A 87 9.71 -5.74 -23.64
C ASN A 87 8.73 -6.59 -22.86
N LEU A 88 7.74 -7.15 -23.58
CA LEU A 88 6.73 -8.06 -23.00
C LEU A 88 7.39 -9.34 -22.50
N MET A 89 7.22 -9.67 -21.23
CA MET A 89 7.81 -10.85 -20.60
C MET A 89 7.11 -12.14 -21.08
N LYS A 90 7.93 -13.13 -21.39
CA LYS A 90 7.47 -14.43 -21.90
C LYS A 90 8.10 -15.55 -21.07
N ASP A 91 7.38 -16.67 -20.99
CA ASP A 91 7.89 -17.90 -20.37
C ASP A 91 8.98 -18.58 -21.23
N ALA A 92 9.53 -19.67 -20.73
CA ALA A 92 10.55 -20.46 -21.41
C ALA A 92 10.07 -21.07 -22.77
N ASN A 93 8.77 -21.13 -23.01
CA ASN A 93 8.14 -21.61 -24.23
C ASN A 93 7.82 -20.47 -25.21
N GLY A 94 8.12 -19.22 -24.85
CA GLY A 94 7.80 -18.03 -25.65
C GLY A 94 6.36 -17.55 -25.53
N GLN A 95 5.58 -18.08 -24.57
CA GLN A 95 4.22 -17.64 -24.31
C GLN A 95 4.23 -16.41 -23.38
N VAL A 96 3.32 -15.47 -23.62
CA VAL A 96 3.15 -14.29 -22.76
C VAL A 96 2.76 -14.73 -21.35
N ILE A 97 3.44 -14.19 -20.35
CA ILE A 97 3.15 -14.48 -18.96
C ILE A 97 1.91 -13.69 -18.53
N ASN A 98 0.80 -14.38 -18.27
CA ASN A 98 -0.35 -13.79 -17.60
C ASN A 98 -0.28 -14.12 -16.10
N LEU A 99 -0.08 -13.11 -15.26
CA LEU A 99 0.08 -13.24 -13.81
C LEU A 99 -1.20 -13.70 -13.10
N LEU A 100 -2.37 -13.58 -13.71
CA LEU A 100 -3.63 -14.09 -13.17
C LEU A 100 -3.91 -15.56 -13.52
N THR A 101 -3.03 -16.22 -14.26
CA THR A 101 -3.19 -17.63 -14.59
C THR A 101 -3.20 -18.50 -13.32
N ASN A 102 -4.28 -19.27 -13.13
CA ASN A 102 -4.50 -20.12 -11.94
C ASN A 102 -4.66 -19.37 -10.60
N VAL A 103 -4.77 -18.05 -10.61
CA VAL A 103 -5.09 -17.28 -9.42
C VAL A 103 -6.60 -17.37 -9.17
N LYS A 104 -6.99 -17.72 -7.95
CA LYS A 104 -8.40 -17.90 -7.57
C LYS A 104 -8.77 -17.07 -6.35
N GLU A 105 -9.99 -16.57 -6.35
CA GLU A 105 -10.66 -16.02 -5.18
C GLU A 105 -11.84 -16.93 -4.80
N GLY A 106 -11.64 -17.74 -3.75
CA GLY A 106 -12.54 -18.86 -3.46
C GLY A 106 -12.49 -19.92 -4.57
N ASP A 107 -13.63 -20.26 -5.14
CA ASP A 107 -13.77 -21.26 -6.24
C ASP A 107 -13.70 -20.63 -7.64
N LYS A 108 -13.71 -19.30 -7.76
CA LYS A 108 -13.72 -18.56 -9.03
C LYS A 108 -12.31 -18.12 -9.43
N ASP A 109 -12.09 -17.96 -10.73
CA ASP A 109 -10.88 -17.32 -11.23
C ASP A 109 -10.87 -15.84 -10.82
N PHE A 110 -9.71 -15.36 -10.33
CA PHE A 110 -9.55 -13.97 -9.92
C PHE A 110 -9.61 -13.05 -11.15
N ARG A 111 -10.49 -12.06 -11.13
CA ARG A 111 -10.68 -11.11 -12.23
C ARG A 111 -11.21 -9.78 -11.71
N TYR A 112 -10.79 -8.69 -12.33
CA TYR A 112 -11.37 -7.37 -12.15
C TYR A 112 -12.44 -7.10 -13.22
N SER A 113 -13.41 -6.25 -12.95
CA SER A 113 -14.24 -5.64 -14.00
C SER A 113 -13.52 -4.44 -14.63
N GLU A 114 -13.95 -3.98 -15.80
CA GLU A 114 -13.32 -2.84 -16.49
C GLU A 114 -13.34 -1.56 -15.64
N GLY A 115 -14.42 -1.32 -14.88
CA GLY A 115 -14.52 -0.16 -14.00
C GLY A 115 -13.61 -0.24 -12.76
N GLU A 116 -13.36 -1.45 -12.26
CA GLU A 116 -12.53 -1.66 -11.07
C GLU A 116 -11.04 -1.43 -11.32
N ILE A 117 -10.58 -1.59 -12.57
CA ILE A 117 -9.17 -1.41 -12.92
C ILE A 117 -8.67 0.00 -12.59
N GLU A 118 -9.51 1.01 -12.80
CA GLU A 118 -9.17 2.42 -12.50
C GLU A 118 -9.14 2.71 -11.00
N GLU A 119 -9.90 1.94 -10.21
CA GLU A 119 -9.99 2.09 -8.75
C GLU A 119 -8.93 1.31 -7.98
N ILE A 120 -8.15 0.43 -8.65
CA ILE A 120 -7.07 -0.32 -8.00
C ILE A 120 -6.07 0.65 -7.39
N GLN A 121 -5.80 0.47 -6.09
CA GLN A 121 -4.67 1.11 -5.43
C GLN A 121 -3.59 0.08 -5.12
N TYR A 122 -2.35 0.55 -5.06
CA TYR A 122 -1.20 -0.34 -4.90
C TYR A 122 -0.14 0.25 -3.98
N ALA A 123 0.62 -0.63 -3.37
CA ALA A 123 1.82 -0.27 -2.63
C ALA A 123 2.90 -1.32 -2.86
N GLN A 124 4.13 -0.84 -3.06
CA GLN A 124 5.30 -1.68 -3.27
C GLN A 124 6.27 -1.58 -2.09
N ASN A 125 6.86 -2.72 -1.73
CA ASN A 125 8.00 -2.79 -0.83
C ASN A 125 9.03 -3.77 -1.43
N TYR A 126 10.06 -3.22 -2.07
CA TYR A 126 11.13 -3.94 -2.77
C TYR A 126 10.59 -4.92 -3.83
N ASP A 127 10.56 -6.23 -3.54
CA ASP A 127 10.16 -7.31 -4.45
C ASP A 127 8.67 -7.69 -4.36
N ILE A 128 7.92 -7.04 -3.47
CA ILE A 128 6.51 -7.31 -3.22
C ILE A 128 5.65 -6.10 -3.56
N MET A 129 4.55 -6.33 -4.27
CA MET A 129 3.50 -5.35 -4.50
C MET A 129 2.15 -5.92 -4.09
N TYR A 130 1.33 -5.06 -3.51
CA TYR A 130 -0.06 -5.35 -3.16
C TYR A 130 -0.98 -4.50 -4.02
N PHE A 131 -1.96 -5.17 -4.67
CA PHE A 131 -3.09 -4.51 -5.32
C PHE A 131 -4.31 -4.67 -4.44
N VAL A 132 -5.02 -3.58 -4.20
CA VAL A 132 -6.25 -3.57 -3.40
C VAL A 132 -7.41 -2.95 -4.15
N HIS A 133 -8.57 -3.55 -3.96
CA HIS A 133 -9.86 -3.07 -4.43
C HIS A 133 -10.96 -3.51 -3.47
N LYS A 134 -11.97 -2.68 -3.23
CA LYS A 134 -13.02 -2.92 -2.21
C LYS A 134 -13.81 -4.23 -2.41
N GLU A 135 -13.92 -4.67 -3.66
CA GLU A 135 -14.68 -5.89 -4.01
C GLU A 135 -13.82 -7.16 -4.03
N HIS A 136 -12.47 -7.03 -3.98
CA HIS A 136 -11.54 -8.14 -4.12
C HIS A 136 -10.57 -8.26 -2.95
N ARG A 137 -10.24 -9.50 -2.61
CA ARG A 137 -9.18 -9.77 -1.65
C ARG A 137 -7.86 -9.17 -2.13
N PRO A 138 -7.08 -8.51 -1.25
CA PRO A 138 -5.79 -7.96 -1.64
C PRO A 138 -4.95 -8.98 -2.41
N LEU A 139 -4.50 -8.61 -3.61
CA LEU A 139 -3.66 -9.44 -4.46
C LEU A 139 -2.21 -9.14 -4.14
N GLN A 140 -1.43 -10.17 -3.81
CA GLN A 140 0.00 -10.07 -3.57
C GLN A 140 0.74 -10.54 -4.82
N ILE A 141 1.66 -9.72 -5.32
CA ILE A 141 2.57 -10.02 -6.42
C ILE A 141 3.99 -9.97 -5.84
N ARG A 142 4.71 -11.07 -5.88
CA ARG A 142 6.12 -11.15 -5.47
C ARG A 142 6.98 -11.48 -6.68
N PHE A 143 8.03 -10.71 -6.88
CA PHE A 143 9.00 -10.91 -7.94
C PHE A 143 10.26 -11.59 -7.42
N ASN A 144 10.70 -12.67 -8.08
CA ASN A 144 11.98 -13.30 -7.80
C ASN A 144 13.01 -12.81 -8.82
N ILE A 145 13.98 -12.03 -8.35
CA ILE A 145 14.99 -11.40 -9.20
C ILE A 145 15.98 -12.42 -9.80
N GLU A 146 16.25 -13.52 -9.10
CA GLU A 146 17.17 -14.56 -9.60
C GLU A 146 16.59 -15.33 -10.79
N PHE A 147 15.30 -15.63 -10.74
CA PHE A 147 14.61 -16.44 -11.74
C PHE A 147 13.75 -15.61 -12.70
N LEU A 148 13.72 -14.28 -12.55
CA LEU A 148 12.86 -13.35 -13.31
C LEU A 148 11.40 -13.85 -13.37
N SER A 149 10.88 -14.35 -12.26
CA SER A 149 9.57 -14.98 -12.16
C SER A 149 8.71 -14.34 -11.09
N PHE A 150 7.40 -14.52 -11.22
CA PHE A 150 6.41 -13.97 -10.28
C PHE A 150 5.70 -15.08 -9.52
N THR A 151 5.42 -14.80 -8.25
CA THR A 151 4.45 -15.56 -7.45
C THR A 151 3.27 -14.63 -7.17
N VAL A 152 2.08 -15.01 -7.61
CA VAL A 152 0.88 -14.18 -7.52
C VAL A 152 -0.25 -14.95 -6.88
N GLY A 153 -0.98 -14.30 -5.99
CA GLY A 153 -2.17 -14.87 -5.36
C GLY A 153 -2.84 -13.92 -4.40
N PRO A 154 -4.10 -14.21 -4.02
CA PRO A 154 -4.76 -13.48 -2.95
C PRO A 154 -3.94 -13.57 -1.66
N MET A 155 -3.76 -12.44 -1.00
CA MET A 155 -2.99 -12.37 0.23
C MET A 155 -3.62 -13.26 1.31
N SER A 156 -2.81 -14.09 1.96
CA SER A 156 -3.22 -14.83 3.15
C SER A 156 -3.14 -13.91 4.36
N LEU A 157 -4.30 -13.43 4.81
CA LEU A 157 -4.42 -12.55 5.96
C LEU A 157 -4.51 -13.40 7.22
N ASN A 158 -3.55 -13.25 8.09
CA ASN A 158 -3.57 -13.86 9.40
C ASN A 158 -4.17 -12.87 10.40
N HIS A 159 -5.39 -13.13 10.81
CA HIS A 159 -6.01 -12.39 11.90
C HIS A 159 -5.53 -13.00 13.22
N TYR A 160 -4.36 -12.60 13.67
CA TYR A 160 -3.81 -13.12 14.91
C TYR A 160 -4.40 -12.40 16.12
N ASN A 161 -5.04 -13.23 16.88
CA ASN A 161 -4.69 -13.36 18.29
C ASN A 161 -3.57 -14.42 18.38
N GLU A 162 -2.31 -14.04 18.36
CA GLU A 162 -1.25 -15.02 18.57
C GLU A 162 -1.41 -15.63 19.95
N VAL A 163 -1.77 -16.90 19.95
CA VAL A 163 -1.68 -17.73 21.12
C VAL A 163 -0.25 -18.25 21.13
N PHE A 164 0.66 -17.56 21.81
CA PHE A 164 1.94 -18.13 22.16
C PHE A 164 1.68 -19.25 23.15
N ILE A 165 1.74 -20.48 22.68
CA ILE A 165 1.74 -21.65 23.52
C ILE A 165 3.18 -21.84 23.97
N ASP A 166 3.41 -21.83 25.27
CA ASP A 166 4.71 -22.11 25.86
C ASP A 166 5.30 -23.39 25.21
N ASN A 167 6.59 -23.37 24.88
CA ASN A 167 7.25 -24.46 24.18
C ASN A 167 7.12 -25.81 24.91
N ASP A 168 7.05 -25.80 26.23
CA ASP A 168 6.84 -27.01 27.02
C ASP A 168 5.46 -27.63 26.77
N TYR A 169 4.44 -26.83 26.54
CA TYR A 169 3.11 -27.33 26.20
C TYR A 169 3.07 -27.89 24.75
N ALA A 170 3.67 -27.22 23.79
CA ALA A 170 3.68 -27.68 22.41
C ALA A 170 4.42 -29.02 22.25
N ALA A 171 5.40 -29.30 23.10
CA ALA A 171 6.13 -30.57 23.12
C ALA A 171 5.33 -31.69 23.75
N ALA A 172 4.55 -31.40 24.83
CA ALA A 172 3.77 -32.38 25.55
C ALA A 172 2.39 -32.68 24.90
N PHE A 173 1.77 -31.65 24.29
CA PHE A 173 0.43 -31.78 23.71
C PHE A 173 0.37 -31.04 22.36
N PRO A 174 0.85 -31.64 21.25
CA PRO A 174 0.78 -31.02 19.96
C PRO A 174 -0.68 -30.71 19.58
N ILE A 175 -1.00 -29.45 19.31
CA ILE A 175 -2.33 -29.04 18.86
C ILE A 175 -2.58 -29.65 17.49
N GLN A 176 -3.49 -30.62 17.42
CA GLN A 176 -3.83 -31.28 16.16
C GLN A 176 -4.93 -30.50 15.44
N LYS A 177 -4.64 -30.07 14.20
CA LYS A 177 -5.68 -29.58 13.32
C LYS A 177 -6.51 -30.74 12.80
N ARG A 178 -7.84 -30.67 12.97
CA ARG A 178 -8.79 -31.72 12.57
C ARG A 178 -9.68 -31.19 11.45
N GLU A 179 -9.76 -31.98 10.36
CA GLU A 179 -10.61 -31.69 9.19
C GLU A 179 -11.90 -32.51 9.15
N GLU A 180 -12.12 -33.34 10.15
CA GLU A 180 -13.29 -34.22 10.26
C GLU A 180 -14.60 -33.45 10.40
N ALA A 181 -15.72 -34.09 10.03
CA ALA A 181 -17.04 -33.46 10.09
C ALA A 181 -17.53 -33.16 11.52
N TYR A 182 -16.92 -33.77 12.52
CA TYR A 182 -17.30 -33.67 13.95
C TYR A 182 -16.04 -33.57 14.82
N LEU A 183 -16.21 -33.04 16.05
CA LEU A 183 -15.14 -33.02 17.05
C LEU A 183 -14.63 -34.44 17.36
N PRO A 184 -13.34 -34.60 17.66
CA PRO A 184 -12.77 -35.93 17.95
C PRO A 184 -13.55 -36.64 19.03
N LEU A 185 -13.93 -37.88 18.79
CA LEU A 185 -14.59 -38.74 19.79
C LEU A 185 -13.60 -39.20 20.88
N GLN A 186 -12.31 -39.19 20.56
CA GLN A 186 -11.23 -39.55 21.48
C GLN A 186 -10.47 -38.29 21.88
N GLY A 187 -10.09 -38.20 23.13
CA GLY A 187 -9.29 -37.12 23.67
C GLY A 187 -9.07 -37.28 25.16
N LYS A 188 -7.97 -36.80 25.66
CA LYS A 188 -7.69 -36.74 27.10
C LYS A 188 -8.02 -35.36 27.65
N ALA A 189 -8.55 -35.27 28.83
CA ALA A 189 -8.82 -34.02 29.52
C ALA A 189 -7.53 -33.17 29.59
N GLY A 190 -7.63 -31.91 29.14
CA GLY A 190 -6.51 -31.00 29.01
C GLY A 190 -5.94 -30.88 27.62
N GLU A 191 -6.20 -31.81 26.69
CA GLU A 191 -5.78 -31.70 25.29
C GLU A 191 -6.50 -30.57 24.54
N TYR A 192 -5.85 -30.02 23.52
CA TYR A 192 -6.45 -29.04 22.67
C TYR A 192 -6.51 -29.53 21.22
N CYS A 193 -7.55 -29.15 20.49
CA CYS A 193 -7.64 -29.37 19.06
C CYS A 193 -8.21 -28.14 18.36
N ILE A 194 -7.83 -27.97 17.10
CA ILE A 194 -8.40 -26.96 16.19
C ILE A 194 -9.39 -27.69 15.29
N TRP A 195 -10.64 -27.23 15.30
CA TRP A 195 -11.71 -27.82 14.50
C TRP A 195 -12.62 -26.71 13.97
N ARG A 196 -12.84 -26.70 12.64
CA ARG A 196 -13.69 -25.72 11.93
C ARG A 196 -13.47 -24.27 12.40
N GLY A 197 -12.20 -23.86 12.49
CA GLY A 197 -11.86 -22.50 12.87
C GLY A 197 -12.04 -22.16 14.35
N GLY A 198 -12.28 -23.12 15.20
CA GLY A 198 -12.32 -22.97 16.66
C GLY A 198 -11.20 -23.71 17.34
N LEU A 199 -10.70 -23.15 18.44
CA LEU A 199 -9.81 -23.81 19.38
C LEU A 199 -10.69 -24.44 20.48
N TYR A 200 -10.54 -25.74 20.71
CA TYR A 200 -11.29 -26.51 21.67
C TYR A 200 -10.36 -27.17 22.69
N LYS A 201 -10.75 -27.18 23.97
CA LYS A 201 -10.09 -27.89 25.05
C LYS A 201 -10.94 -29.13 25.42
N CYS A 202 -10.31 -30.28 25.54
CA CYS A 202 -10.96 -31.45 26.09
C CYS A 202 -11.17 -31.28 27.60
N THR A 203 -12.39 -31.23 28.02
CA THR A 203 -12.74 -31.08 29.44
C THR A 203 -13.00 -32.46 30.13
N GLN A 204 -13.30 -33.46 29.32
CA GLN A 204 -13.51 -34.82 29.82
C GLN A 204 -12.94 -35.84 28.83
N SER A 205 -12.03 -36.69 29.31
CA SER A 205 -11.46 -37.79 28.53
C SER A 205 -12.54 -38.78 28.07
N ASN A 206 -12.34 -39.36 26.89
CA ASN A 206 -13.19 -40.47 26.47
C ASN A 206 -12.99 -41.71 27.37
N THR A 207 -14.03 -42.49 27.48
CA THR A 207 -14.02 -43.84 28.07
C THR A 207 -14.40 -44.87 27.02
N GLU A 208 -14.44 -46.17 27.36
CA GLU A 208 -14.91 -47.21 26.43
C GLU A 208 -16.35 -46.99 25.93
N THR A 209 -17.16 -46.26 26.71
CA THR A 209 -18.59 -46.05 26.45
C THR A 209 -18.99 -44.61 26.20
N LEU A 210 -18.12 -43.63 26.50
CA LEU A 210 -18.40 -42.20 26.36
C LEU A 210 -17.34 -41.50 25.52
N SER A 211 -17.78 -40.64 24.61
CA SER A 211 -16.91 -39.77 23.81
C SER A 211 -16.29 -38.67 24.65
N ALA A 212 -15.13 -38.16 24.23
CA ALA A 212 -14.50 -37.00 24.82
C ALA A 212 -15.42 -35.76 24.73
N VAL A 213 -15.42 -34.92 25.75
CA VAL A 213 -16.17 -33.67 25.79
C VAL A 213 -15.20 -32.53 25.54
N TRP A 214 -15.53 -31.72 24.53
CA TRP A 214 -14.73 -30.59 24.12
C TRP A 214 -15.46 -29.28 24.34
N GLU A 215 -14.81 -28.33 24.95
CA GLU A 215 -15.33 -27.00 25.20
C GLU A 215 -14.57 -25.97 24.32
N ARG A 216 -15.30 -25.11 23.63
CA ARG A 216 -14.72 -24.08 22.78
C ARG A 216 -14.03 -22.99 23.62
N GLN A 217 -12.76 -22.76 23.38
CA GLN A 217 -11.96 -21.75 24.09
C GLN A 217 -11.80 -20.45 23.29
N GLY A 218 -12.04 -20.49 21.98
CA GLY A 218 -11.88 -19.34 21.10
C GLY A 218 -11.83 -19.74 19.62
N ASN A 219 -11.33 -18.86 18.79
CA ASN A 219 -11.10 -19.16 17.39
C ASN A 219 -9.72 -19.78 17.17
N ASP A 220 -9.56 -20.49 16.04
CA ASP A 220 -8.25 -20.96 15.59
C ASP A 220 -7.31 -19.75 15.46
N PRO A 221 -6.21 -19.73 16.21
CA PRO A 221 -5.28 -18.61 16.15
C PRO A 221 -4.66 -18.36 14.77
N LYS A 222 -4.65 -19.36 13.91
CA LYS A 222 -4.04 -19.27 12.56
C LYS A 222 -5.05 -19.12 11.42
N GLN A 223 -6.34 -19.00 11.71
CA GLN A 223 -7.33 -18.91 10.65
C GLN A 223 -7.59 -17.46 10.27
N ASP A 224 -7.65 -17.21 8.96
CA ASP A 224 -8.19 -15.98 8.39
C ASP A 224 -9.69 -15.89 8.70
N ASN A 225 -10.02 -15.17 9.75
CA ASN A 225 -11.40 -15.00 10.23
C ASN A 225 -12.16 -13.89 9.49
N GLY A 226 -11.73 -13.54 8.29
CA GLY A 226 -12.35 -12.44 7.55
C GLY A 226 -12.06 -11.09 8.21
N LEU A 227 -10.78 -10.69 8.30
CA LEU A 227 -10.30 -9.44 8.89
C LEU A 227 -11.15 -8.22 8.53
N PHE A 228 -11.71 -8.20 7.32
CA PHE A 228 -12.49 -7.11 6.79
C PHE A 228 -14.01 -7.38 6.75
N SER A 229 -14.46 -8.54 7.26
CA SER A 229 -15.85 -8.99 7.25
C SER A 229 -16.37 -9.25 8.64
N ASP A 230 -17.47 -8.62 9.00
CA ASP A 230 -18.16 -8.91 10.26
C ASP A 230 -19.15 -10.09 10.14
N ASP A 231 -19.52 -10.53 8.91
CA ASP A 231 -20.49 -11.60 8.65
C ASP A 231 -20.24 -12.34 7.34
N VAL A 232 -20.20 -13.66 7.39
CA VAL A 232 -19.71 -14.55 6.31
C VAL A 232 -20.82 -15.14 5.41
N GLU A 233 -22.10 -14.89 5.63
CA GLU A 233 -23.15 -15.79 5.13
C GLU A 233 -23.80 -15.46 3.78
N SER A 234 -23.51 -14.35 3.08
CA SER A 234 -24.12 -14.10 1.77
C SER A 234 -23.23 -13.37 0.77
N GLU A 235 -23.29 -13.71 -0.54
CA GLU A 235 -22.54 -13.04 -1.60
C GLU A 235 -22.82 -11.54 -1.68
N GLU A 236 -24.05 -11.09 -1.39
CA GLU A 236 -24.39 -9.66 -1.34
C GLU A 236 -23.78 -8.92 -0.14
N LYS A 237 -23.67 -9.59 1.01
CA LYS A 237 -23.05 -9.03 2.22
C LYS A 237 -21.52 -8.93 2.10
N ASN A 238 -20.93 -9.66 1.18
CA ASN A 238 -19.48 -9.71 0.99
C ASN A 238 -18.95 -8.60 0.06
N LYS A 239 -19.81 -7.89 -0.68
CA LYS A 239 -19.39 -6.80 -1.56
C LYS A 239 -18.83 -5.63 -0.76
N GLY A 240 -17.65 -5.15 -1.17
CA GLY A 240 -16.96 -4.03 -0.54
C GLY A 240 -16.43 -4.32 0.86
N LYS A 241 -16.21 -5.56 1.20
CA LYS A 241 -15.63 -5.96 2.49
C LYS A 241 -14.13 -5.78 2.60
N TYR A 242 -13.45 -5.66 1.46
CA TYR A 242 -12.00 -5.52 1.40
C TYR A 242 -11.55 -4.05 1.40
N PRO A 243 -10.28 -3.78 1.72
CA PRO A 243 -9.76 -2.43 1.76
C PRO A 243 -9.66 -1.83 0.36
N GLY A 244 -9.96 -0.54 0.24
CA GLY A 244 -9.76 0.22 -1.00
C GLY A 244 -8.42 0.94 -1.08
N SER A 245 -7.65 0.97 0.02
CA SER A 245 -6.38 1.71 0.08
C SER A 245 -5.32 0.92 0.82
N VAL A 246 -4.05 1.09 0.39
CA VAL A 246 -2.90 0.38 0.94
C VAL A 246 -1.66 1.29 0.95
N ALA A 247 -0.83 1.18 1.99
CA ALA A 247 0.47 1.84 2.06
C ALA A 247 1.42 1.09 2.98
N PHE A 248 2.72 1.20 2.75
CA PHE A 248 3.75 0.80 3.71
C PHE A 248 4.19 1.99 4.53
N PHE A 249 4.22 1.88 5.85
CA PHE A 249 4.69 2.94 6.73
C PHE A 249 5.25 2.35 8.02
N GLN A 250 6.41 2.84 8.48
CA GLN A 250 7.05 2.39 9.72
C GLN A 250 7.17 0.86 9.86
N ASN A 251 7.68 0.20 8.82
CA ASN A 251 7.81 -1.26 8.76
C ASN A 251 6.47 -2.01 8.95
N ARG A 252 5.37 -1.42 8.56
CA ARG A 252 4.02 -2.02 8.62
C ARG A 252 3.30 -1.87 7.30
N LEU A 253 2.44 -2.79 7.01
CA LEU A 253 1.46 -2.67 5.94
C LEU A 253 0.16 -2.09 6.52
N PHE A 254 -0.31 -1.01 5.92
CA PHE A 254 -1.57 -0.37 6.28
C PHE A 254 -2.60 -0.63 5.21
N PHE A 255 -3.80 -1.00 5.64
CA PHE A 255 -4.99 -1.09 4.81
C PHE A 255 -6.06 -0.13 5.33
N ALA A 256 -6.89 0.41 4.44
CA ALA A 256 -7.97 1.29 4.87
C ALA A 256 -9.19 1.26 3.94
N GLY A 257 -10.33 1.71 4.49
CA GLY A 257 -11.51 2.05 3.73
C GLY A 257 -12.24 0.85 3.14
N THR A 258 -12.89 0.04 3.99
CA THR A 258 -13.85 -0.96 3.51
C THR A 258 -15.25 -0.35 3.44
N LYS A 259 -16.18 -1.01 2.77
CA LYS A 259 -17.59 -0.60 2.74
C LYS A 259 -18.24 -0.62 4.14
N ASN A 260 -17.89 -1.63 4.96
CA ASN A 260 -18.45 -1.78 6.29
C ASN A 260 -17.80 -0.83 7.32
N HIS A 261 -16.51 -0.52 7.11
CA HIS A 261 -15.72 0.38 7.96
C HIS A 261 -15.00 1.42 7.09
N PRO A 262 -15.72 2.40 6.53
CA PRO A 262 -15.16 3.32 5.53
C PRO A 262 -14.06 4.23 6.09
N GLN A 263 -14.02 4.44 7.41
CA GLN A 263 -13.04 5.30 8.08
C GLN A 263 -11.95 4.51 8.80
N ARG A 264 -12.02 3.16 8.83
CA ARG A 264 -11.07 2.34 9.58
C ARG A 264 -9.78 2.13 8.80
N ILE A 265 -8.68 2.23 9.53
CA ILE A 265 -7.33 1.95 9.07
C ILE A 265 -6.79 0.79 9.91
N TRP A 266 -6.31 -0.25 9.27
CA TRP A 266 -5.66 -1.40 9.90
C TRP A 266 -4.16 -1.33 9.65
N ALA A 267 -3.37 -1.56 10.68
CA ALA A 267 -1.92 -1.66 10.60
C ALA A 267 -1.49 -3.09 10.95
N SER A 268 -0.65 -3.69 10.12
CA SER A 268 -0.05 -4.99 10.44
C SER A 268 0.85 -4.92 11.67
N ALA A 269 1.15 -6.06 12.28
CA ALA A 269 2.30 -6.19 13.15
C ALA A 269 3.59 -5.86 12.36
N THR A 270 4.63 -5.43 13.07
CA THR A 270 5.97 -5.34 12.44
C THR A 270 6.47 -6.76 12.18
N PRO A 271 6.99 -7.05 10.96
CA PRO A 271 7.60 -8.36 10.69
C PRO A 271 8.76 -8.62 11.64
N ASP A 272 8.88 -9.86 12.09
CA ASP A 272 10.05 -10.31 12.84
C ASP A 272 11.26 -10.45 11.89
N THR A 273 12.48 -10.49 12.44
CA THR A 273 13.72 -10.64 11.69
C THR A 273 13.79 -11.93 10.86
N GLU A 274 13.04 -12.95 11.26
CA GLU A 274 12.93 -14.24 10.54
C GLU A 274 11.71 -14.30 9.61
N ASP A 275 10.69 -13.46 9.82
CA ASP A 275 9.46 -13.42 9.02
C ASP A 275 9.25 -12.04 8.41
N THR A 276 9.53 -11.90 7.12
CA THR A 276 9.34 -10.65 6.36
C THR A 276 7.90 -10.45 5.87
N ARG A 277 6.94 -11.21 6.35
CA ARG A 277 5.55 -11.15 5.90
C ARG A 277 4.76 -10.10 6.66
N TYR A 278 4.10 -9.21 5.92
CA TYR A 278 3.23 -8.15 6.42
C TYR A 278 1.76 -8.60 6.49
N ASN A 279 1.49 -9.82 6.94
CA ASN A 279 0.15 -10.40 6.89
C ASN A 279 -0.51 -10.61 8.27
N VAL A 280 0.14 -10.16 9.34
CA VAL A 280 -0.37 -10.29 10.71
C VAL A 280 -1.17 -9.06 11.11
N PHE A 281 -2.48 -9.24 11.31
CA PHE A 281 -3.42 -8.19 11.71
C PHE A 281 -4.24 -8.67 12.93
N GLY A 282 -4.59 -7.75 13.81
CA GLY A 282 -5.37 -8.02 15.02
C GLY A 282 -5.21 -6.87 16.01
N ASN A 283 -5.99 -6.85 17.09
CA ASN A 283 -5.98 -5.73 18.02
C ASN A 283 -4.92 -5.84 19.12
N TYR A 284 -4.40 -7.04 19.36
CA TYR A 284 -3.45 -7.30 20.44
C TYR A 284 -2.88 -8.70 20.30
N GLN A 285 -1.69 -8.89 20.82
CA GLN A 285 -1.14 -10.22 21.03
C GLN A 285 -1.76 -10.83 22.29
N LYS A 286 -2.35 -12.00 22.16
CA LYS A 286 -2.76 -12.80 23.31
C LYS A 286 -1.64 -13.74 23.66
N TYR A 287 -0.97 -13.48 24.77
CA TYR A 287 -0.08 -14.47 25.35
C TYR A 287 -0.91 -15.47 26.14
N VAL A 288 -0.87 -16.71 25.72
CA VAL A 288 -1.38 -17.81 26.49
C VAL A 288 -0.22 -18.45 27.23
N THR A 289 -0.05 -18.06 28.47
CA THR A 289 0.88 -18.76 29.34
C THR A 289 0.22 -20.01 29.82
N VAL A 290 0.78 -21.14 29.50
CA VAL A 290 0.34 -22.43 30.05
C VAL A 290 1.19 -22.73 31.28
N ASN A 291 0.62 -22.54 32.43
CA ASN A 291 1.26 -22.95 33.66
C ASN A 291 1.10 -24.45 33.84
N LYS A 292 2.22 -25.17 33.81
CA LYS A 292 2.30 -26.59 34.11
C LYS A 292 2.37 -26.76 35.63
N VAL A 293 1.27 -27.21 36.20
CA VAL A 293 1.21 -27.43 37.64
C VAL A 293 0.99 -28.93 37.88
N VAL A 294 1.76 -29.49 38.79
CA VAL A 294 1.54 -30.90 39.16
C VAL A 294 0.13 -31.04 39.69
N LYS A 295 -0.66 -31.95 39.12
CA LYS A 295 -1.99 -32.28 39.59
C LYS A 295 -1.93 -32.68 41.05
N ASN A 296 -2.76 -32.03 41.84
CA ASN A 296 -2.93 -32.39 43.24
C ASN A 296 -4.35 -32.95 43.43
N PRO A 297 -4.65 -34.14 42.87
CA PRO A 297 -5.95 -34.74 43.05
C PRO A 297 -6.09 -35.19 44.50
N ASN A 298 -7.19 -34.86 45.17
CA ASN A 298 -7.47 -35.24 46.53
C ASN A 298 -6.68 -34.46 47.58
N LEU A 299 -6.76 -33.14 47.55
CA LEU A 299 -6.27 -32.27 48.61
C LEU A 299 -7.17 -32.44 49.85
N HIS A 300 -6.63 -32.99 50.90
CA HIS A 300 -7.28 -33.10 52.20
C HIS A 300 -6.70 -32.08 53.16
N ILE A 301 -7.51 -31.17 53.71
CA ILE A 301 -7.10 -30.17 54.67
C ILE A 301 -7.42 -30.65 56.07
N PHE A 302 -6.41 -30.71 56.90
CA PHE A 302 -6.53 -31.10 58.30
C PHE A 302 -6.02 -29.98 59.20
N SER A 303 -6.57 -29.95 60.42
CA SER A 303 -5.89 -29.30 61.52
C SER A 303 -5.79 -30.25 62.67
N GLY A 304 -4.70 -30.20 63.39
CA GLY A 304 -4.45 -31.12 64.50
C GLY A 304 -3.33 -30.65 65.40
N ASP A 305 -3.07 -31.46 66.43
CA ASP A 305 -2.11 -31.14 67.47
C ASP A 305 -0.87 -32.03 67.41
N ILE A 306 0.31 -31.42 67.39
CA ILE A 306 1.58 -32.12 67.60
C ILE A 306 1.96 -31.99 69.01
N LEU A 307 2.05 -33.16 69.72
CA LEU A 307 2.48 -33.25 71.09
C LEU A 307 3.99 -33.61 71.09
N LYS A 308 4.79 -32.97 71.95
CA LYS A 308 6.23 -33.21 72.09
C LYS A 308 6.55 -34.70 72.40
N GLU A 309 5.71 -35.37 73.13
CA GLU A 309 5.81 -36.80 73.44
C GLU A 309 5.56 -37.73 72.24
N ASN A 310 4.92 -37.21 71.21
CA ASN A 310 4.60 -37.92 69.95
C ASN A 310 5.65 -37.68 68.83
N VAL A 311 6.76 -37.07 69.12
CA VAL A 311 7.87 -36.78 68.16
C VAL A 311 9.07 -37.68 68.52
N THR A 312 9.55 -38.38 67.51
CA THR A 312 10.75 -39.22 67.56
C THR A 312 11.77 -38.72 66.54
N SER A 313 12.95 -39.32 66.51
CA SER A 313 13.95 -38.99 65.45
C SER A 313 13.56 -39.42 64.05
N GLU A 314 12.55 -40.29 63.91
CA GLU A 314 12.16 -40.87 62.60
C GLU A 314 10.76 -40.43 62.15
N TYR A 315 9.87 -40.07 63.06
CA TYR A 315 8.51 -39.69 62.72
C TYR A 315 7.84 -38.79 63.78
N THR A 316 6.80 -38.11 63.32
CA THR A 316 5.89 -37.35 64.21
C THR A 316 4.45 -37.88 64.04
N VAL A 317 3.74 -37.95 65.16
CA VAL A 317 2.28 -38.29 65.15
C VAL A 317 1.50 -37.01 65.45
N ILE A 318 0.61 -36.63 64.50
CA ILE A 318 -0.37 -35.54 64.61
C ILE A 318 -1.66 -36.17 65.18
N THR A 319 -2.18 -35.60 66.24
CA THR A 319 -3.44 -36.13 66.91
C THR A 319 -4.52 -35.06 66.86
N ASN A 320 -5.74 -35.44 67.32
CA ASN A 320 -6.88 -34.51 67.38
C ASN A 320 -7.25 -33.86 66.06
N LEU A 321 -7.15 -34.61 64.96
CA LEU A 321 -7.50 -34.08 63.65
C LEU A 321 -8.97 -33.64 63.64
N THR A 322 -9.21 -32.44 63.05
CA THR A 322 -10.57 -31.87 62.95
C THR A 322 -11.46 -32.66 62.02
N GLN A 323 -10.91 -33.41 61.10
CA GLN A 323 -11.63 -34.29 60.19
C GLN A 323 -11.10 -35.74 60.31
N PRO A 324 -11.93 -36.73 60.04
CA PRO A 324 -11.50 -38.15 60.03
C PRO A 324 -10.64 -38.36 58.76
N THR A 325 -9.75 -39.30 58.80
CA THR A 325 -8.82 -39.72 57.78
C THR A 325 -9.38 -40.71 56.77
N SER A 326 -10.68 -40.94 56.78
CA SER A 326 -11.38 -41.94 55.94
C SER A 326 -11.18 -41.76 54.42
N GLY A 327 -10.73 -40.57 53.97
CA GLY A 327 -10.32 -40.32 52.54
C GLY A 327 -8.91 -40.77 52.24
N LEU A 328 -8.10 -41.17 53.22
CA LEU A 328 -6.70 -41.57 53.04
C LEU A 328 -6.50 -43.09 53.25
N VAL A 329 -7.46 -43.78 53.79
CA VAL A 329 -7.34 -45.21 54.12
C VAL A 329 -8.47 -46.02 53.47
N ASP A 330 -8.22 -47.31 53.26
CA ASP A 330 -9.16 -48.26 52.79
C ASP A 330 -9.95 -48.89 54.02
N ASP A 331 -10.87 -49.83 53.77
CA ASP A 331 -11.67 -50.50 54.77
C ASP A 331 -10.83 -51.33 55.77
N SER A 332 -9.56 -51.61 55.43
CA SER A 332 -8.62 -52.30 56.34
C SER A 332 -7.80 -51.33 57.21
N GLY A 333 -7.92 -50.03 56.95
CA GLY A 333 -7.17 -48.98 57.66
C GLY A 333 -5.76 -48.74 57.12
N GLU A 334 -5.43 -49.31 55.94
CA GLU A 334 -4.17 -49.03 55.25
C GLU A 334 -4.33 -47.87 54.31
N LEU A 335 -3.23 -47.11 54.10
CA LEU A 335 -3.24 -45.97 53.15
C LEU A 335 -3.54 -46.47 51.74
N ILE A 336 -4.53 -45.85 51.09
CA ILE A 336 -4.95 -46.19 49.74
C ILE A 336 -3.91 -45.79 48.68
N ASP A 337 -2.96 -44.89 49.03
CA ASP A 337 -1.89 -44.45 48.17
C ASP A 337 -0.73 -43.81 48.98
N ASP A 338 0.32 -43.42 48.33
CA ASP A 338 1.38 -42.58 48.92
C ASP A 338 0.91 -41.13 49.07
N PHE A 339 0.75 -40.68 50.31
CA PHE A 339 0.36 -39.31 50.61
C PHE A 339 1.51 -38.52 51.22
N TYR A 340 1.52 -37.22 50.95
CA TYR A 340 2.55 -36.28 51.38
C TYR A 340 1.92 -34.99 51.93
N ILE A 341 2.62 -34.32 52.80
CA ILE A 341 2.25 -32.99 53.27
C ILE A 341 2.43 -32.03 52.11
N SER A 342 1.38 -31.34 51.67
CA SER A 342 1.40 -30.36 50.54
C SER A 342 1.40 -28.91 51.00
N SER A 343 1.00 -28.64 52.24
CA SER A 343 1.17 -27.33 52.89
C SER A 343 1.15 -27.53 54.42
N GLY A 344 1.88 -26.66 55.16
CA GLY A 344 1.95 -26.64 56.62
C GLY A 344 3.13 -25.85 57.10
N ASP A 345 3.04 -25.23 58.28
CA ASP A 345 4.08 -24.33 58.78
C ASP A 345 5.15 -25.06 59.60
N VAL A 346 4.80 -26.13 60.30
CA VAL A 346 5.70 -26.85 61.20
C VAL A 346 6.24 -28.14 60.60
N ILE A 347 5.43 -28.82 59.76
CA ILE A 347 5.86 -30.05 59.09
C ILE A 347 6.29 -29.65 57.65
N PRO A 348 7.49 -30.02 57.25
CA PRO A 348 8.02 -29.66 55.92
C PRO A 348 7.11 -30.22 54.81
N VAL A 349 6.86 -29.40 53.80
CA VAL A 349 6.19 -29.83 52.58
C VAL A 349 7.00 -30.93 51.89
N GLY A 350 6.32 -31.95 51.39
CA GLY A 350 6.96 -33.15 50.83
C GLY A 350 7.21 -34.27 51.86
N THR A 351 6.87 -34.07 53.12
CA THR A 351 6.97 -35.12 54.15
C THR A 351 5.97 -36.23 53.87
N LYS A 352 6.44 -37.47 53.76
CA LYS A 352 5.59 -38.64 53.47
C LYS A 352 4.73 -38.99 54.67
N VAL A 353 3.45 -39.30 54.43
CA VAL A 353 2.54 -39.88 55.42
C VAL A 353 2.85 -41.39 55.52
N LEU A 354 3.12 -41.84 56.71
CA LEU A 354 3.49 -43.25 56.97
C LEU A 354 2.25 -44.13 57.29
N SER A 355 1.31 -43.59 58.06
CA SER A 355 0.05 -44.22 58.35
C SER A 355 -0.99 -43.21 58.82
N ALA A 356 -2.25 -43.56 58.74
CA ALA A 356 -3.37 -42.76 59.27
C ALA A 356 -4.22 -43.60 60.20
N GLY A 357 -4.55 -43.04 61.36
CA GLY A 357 -5.58 -43.54 62.29
C GLY A 357 -6.82 -42.66 62.15
N GLU A 358 -7.92 -43.02 62.80
CA GLU A 358 -9.23 -42.36 62.62
C GLU A 358 -9.19 -40.85 62.73
N ARG A 359 -8.38 -40.29 63.61
CA ARG A 359 -8.16 -38.88 63.85
C ARG A 359 -6.68 -38.56 64.13
N SER A 360 -5.80 -39.30 63.52
CA SER A 360 -4.33 -39.07 63.64
C SER A 360 -3.60 -39.40 62.37
N LEU A 361 -2.46 -38.75 62.17
CA LEU A 361 -1.55 -39.02 61.08
C LEU A 361 -0.14 -39.21 61.61
N LYS A 362 0.57 -40.19 61.06
CA LYS A 362 1.98 -40.41 61.29
C LYS A 362 2.75 -39.99 60.05
N VAL A 363 3.69 -39.09 60.23
CA VAL A 363 4.46 -38.48 59.13
C VAL A 363 5.98 -38.70 59.35
N ALA A 364 6.72 -38.84 58.24
CA ALA A 364 8.16 -39.16 58.24
C ALA A 364 9.00 -37.92 58.46
N CYS A 365 8.89 -37.24 59.57
CA CYS A 365 9.76 -36.18 59.97
C CYS A 365 9.82 -36.03 61.48
N SER A 366 10.89 -35.44 62.01
CA SER A 366 11.03 -35.02 63.38
C SER A 366 10.79 -33.52 63.51
N VAL A 367 9.88 -33.08 64.33
CA VAL A 367 9.58 -31.68 64.60
C VAL A 367 10.43 -31.19 65.76
N ILE A 368 11.07 -30.05 65.62
CA ILE A 368 11.86 -29.42 66.68
C ILE A 368 10.97 -28.42 67.41
N PHE A 369 10.85 -28.59 68.72
CA PHE A 369 10.15 -27.62 69.59
C PHE A 369 11.16 -26.61 70.12
N GLU A 370 10.84 -25.32 70.05
CA GLU A 370 11.62 -24.30 70.71
C GLU A 370 11.48 -24.37 72.22
N GLU A 371 12.51 -24.00 72.99
CA GLU A 371 12.56 -24.25 74.44
C GLU A 371 11.47 -23.53 75.27
N GLU A 372 10.81 -22.50 74.72
CA GLU A 372 9.75 -21.73 75.38
C GLU A 372 8.32 -22.18 74.97
N GLU A 373 8.17 -23.11 74.06
CA GLU A 373 6.87 -23.54 73.61
C GLU A 373 6.22 -24.55 74.53
N THR A 374 4.88 -24.44 74.61
CA THR A 374 4.05 -25.43 75.24
C THR A 374 4.28 -26.81 74.60
N ALA A 375 4.19 -27.88 75.37
CA ALA A 375 4.40 -29.25 74.89
C ALA A 375 3.42 -29.69 73.75
N LYS A 376 2.75 -28.71 73.15
CA LYS A 376 1.72 -28.93 72.14
C LYS A 376 1.75 -27.79 71.13
N VAL A 377 1.80 -28.09 69.82
CA VAL A 377 1.69 -27.13 68.67
C VAL A 377 0.46 -27.52 67.85
N HIS A 378 -0.43 -26.55 67.65
CA HIS A 378 -1.58 -26.75 66.77
C HIS A 378 -1.19 -26.30 65.37
N GLN A 379 -1.47 -27.12 64.36
CA GLN A 379 -1.12 -26.86 62.99
C GLN A 379 -2.30 -27.10 62.06
N VAL A 380 -2.43 -26.25 61.02
CA VAL A 380 -3.25 -26.48 59.82
C VAL A 380 -2.34 -26.94 58.71
N PHE A 381 -2.66 -28.02 58.06
CA PHE A 381 -1.86 -28.59 56.99
C PHE A 381 -2.74 -29.28 55.96
N SER A 382 -2.19 -29.45 54.76
CA SER A 382 -2.84 -30.20 53.69
C SER A 382 -2.04 -31.48 53.35
N VAL A 383 -2.79 -32.53 53.00
CA VAL A 383 -2.23 -33.81 52.59
C VAL A 383 -2.73 -34.11 51.17
N SER A 384 -1.85 -34.52 50.30
CA SER A 384 -2.20 -34.90 48.96
C SER A 384 -1.28 -36.00 48.43
N ARG A 385 -1.66 -36.61 47.32
CA ARG A 385 -0.79 -37.50 46.54
C ARG A 385 0.26 -36.64 45.83
N TRP A 386 1.26 -36.17 46.53
CA TRP A 386 2.29 -35.34 45.97
C TRP A 386 3.34 -36.18 45.29
N ARG A 387 3.63 -35.88 44.00
CA ARG A 387 4.74 -36.47 43.27
C ARG A 387 5.84 -35.45 43.04
N ASN A 388 7.07 -35.89 43.16
CA ASN A 388 8.22 -35.03 42.88
C ASN A 388 8.17 -34.59 41.41
N PRO A 389 8.27 -33.28 41.12
CA PRO A 389 8.33 -32.77 39.74
C PRO A 389 9.37 -33.47 38.86
N GLU A 390 10.50 -33.93 39.44
CA GLU A 390 11.57 -34.66 38.73
C GLU A 390 11.16 -36.10 38.32
N THR A 391 10.15 -36.68 38.97
CA THR A 391 9.71 -38.05 38.68
C THR A 391 8.27 -38.10 38.18
N ALA A 392 7.61 -36.95 38.01
CA ALA A 392 6.23 -36.84 37.57
C ALA A 392 6.13 -37.21 36.07
N THR A 393 5.12 -38.00 35.74
CA THR A 393 4.78 -38.33 34.34
C THR A 393 3.83 -37.30 33.76
N GLU A 394 3.57 -37.33 32.45
CA GLU A 394 2.63 -36.38 31.79
C GLU A 394 1.22 -36.40 32.38
N ASP A 395 0.78 -37.55 32.91
CA ASP A 395 -0.54 -37.70 33.55
C ASP A 395 -0.63 -37.00 34.92
N ASP A 396 0.51 -36.63 35.50
CA ASP A 396 0.59 -35.99 36.81
C ASP A 396 0.49 -34.45 36.75
N TYR A 397 0.42 -33.86 35.55
CA TYR A 397 0.36 -32.43 35.38
C TYR A 397 -1.05 -31.93 35.05
N GLU A 398 -1.41 -30.81 35.63
CA GLU A 398 -2.57 -30.00 35.23
C GLU A 398 -2.04 -28.73 34.54
N PHE A 399 -2.62 -28.41 33.40
CA PHE A 399 -2.26 -27.22 32.65
C PHE A 399 -3.33 -26.15 32.87
N THR A 400 -2.93 -25.04 33.45
CA THR A 400 -3.78 -23.85 33.55
C THR A 400 -3.39 -22.85 32.47
N VAL A 401 -4.32 -22.54 31.61
CA VAL A 401 -4.15 -21.57 30.54
C VAL A 401 -4.53 -20.19 31.08
N VAL A 402 -3.55 -19.30 31.19
CA VAL A 402 -3.78 -17.89 31.54
C VAL A 402 -3.65 -17.08 30.26
N GLN A 403 -4.76 -16.47 29.82
CA GLN A 403 -4.74 -15.54 28.71
C GLN A 403 -4.38 -14.13 29.22
N ASN A 404 -3.22 -13.66 28.86
CA ASN A 404 -2.79 -12.27 29.10
C ASN A 404 -2.87 -11.49 27.79
N ASN A 405 -3.69 -10.44 27.75
CA ASN A 405 -3.71 -9.52 26.63
C ASN A 405 -2.61 -8.48 26.88
N ILE A 406 -1.50 -8.60 26.16
CA ILE A 406 -0.39 -7.64 26.24
C ILE A 406 -0.29 -6.95 24.88
N THR A 407 -0.45 -5.64 24.86
CA THR A 407 -0.19 -4.82 23.67
C THR A 407 1.23 -4.28 23.77
N THR A 408 2.05 -4.66 22.82
CA THR A 408 3.42 -4.14 22.66
C THR A 408 3.49 -3.20 21.43
N PRO A 409 4.48 -2.31 21.31
CA PRO A 409 4.57 -1.38 20.20
C PRO A 409 4.60 -2.04 18.82
N ASP A 410 5.06 -3.28 18.72
CA ASP A 410 5.17 -4.10 17.49
C ASP A 410 3.87 -4.81 17.10
N CYS A 411 2.88 -4.89 18.00
CA CYS A 411 1.58 -5.47 17.70
C CYS A 411 0.86 -4.75 16.54
N SER A 412 0.00 -5.49 15.86
CA SER A 412 -0.97 -4.91 14.94
C SER A 412 -2.03 -4.09 15.69
N PHE A 413 -2.60 -3.13 15.02
CA PHE A 413 -3.65 -2.27 15.58
C PHE A 413 -4.60 -1.76 14.49
N PHE A 414 -5.70 -1.19 14.89
CA PHE A 414 -6.54 -0.38 14.02
C PHE A 414 -6.85 0.97 14.66
N LEU A 415 -7.21 1.92 13.82
CA LEU A 415 -7.69 3.23 14.24
C LEU A 415 -8.83 3.71 13.35
N GLU A 416 -9.70 4.52 13.92
CA GLU A 416 -10.75 5.22 13.19
C GLU A 416 -10.59 6.72 13.47
N PRO A 417 -10.29 7.55 12.44
CA PRO A 417 -10.28 8.99 12.60
C PRO A 417 -11.64 9.51 13.08
N ALA A 418 -11.63 10.33 14.12
CA ALA A 418 -12.86 10.92 14.67
C ALA A 418 -13.35 12.06 13.78
N SER A 419 -14.15 11.76 12.78
CA SER A 419 -14.78 12.74 11.89
C SER A 419 -16.21 13.07 12.35
N ASP A 420 -16.66 14.29 12.06
CA ASP A 420 -18.03 14.74 12.36
C ASP A 420 -19.09 14.02 11.51
N GLN A 421 -18.68 13.34 10.45
CA GLN A 421 -19.55 12.65 9.49
C GLN A 421 -18.89 11.32 9.03
N ASN A 422 -19.67 10.49 8.34
CA ASN A 422 -19.11 9.34 7.67
C ASN A 422 -18.21 9.80 6.51
N ASP A 423 -16.90 9.67 6.66
CA ASP A 423 -15.86 10.27 5.83
C ASP A 423 -14.96 9.17 5.26
N ALA A 424 -15.42 8.56 4.17
CA ALA A 424 -14.80 7.38 3.59
C ALA A 424 -13.35 7.66 3.13
N ILE A 425 -12.45 6.78 3.51
CA ILE A 425 -11.05 6.86 3.08
C ILE A 425 -10.95 6.54 1.59
N LYS A 426 -10.25 7.40 0.86
CA LYS A 426 -10.01 7.31 -0.57
C LYS A 426 -8.62 6.77 -0.90
N TRP A 427 -7.60 7.23 -0.20
CA TRP A 427 -6.22 6.82 -0.42
C TRP A 427 -5.38 6.93 0.86
N LEU A 428 -4.30 6.15 0.88
CA LEU A 428 -3.18 6.24 1.82
C LEU A 428 -1.91 6.51 1.04
N VAL A 429 -1.07 7.41 1.54
CA VAL A 429 0.25 7.65 0.95
C VAL A 429 1.30 7.95 2.00
N THR A 430 2.50 7.40 1.80
CA THR A 430 3.62 7.46 2.73
C THR A 430 4.64 8.49 2.33
N GLY A 431 4.93 9.42 3.21
CA GLY A 431 6.04 10.36 3.16
C GLY A 431 6.74 10.40 4.52
N ASN A 432 7.04 11.61 5.00
CA ASN A 432 7.52 11.82 6.38
C ASN A 432 6.44 11.50 7.44
N PHE A 433 5.22 11.30 7.02
CA PHE A 433 4.04 10.88 7.77
C PHE A 433 3.18 10.03 6.84
N LEU A 434 2.26 9.26 7.38
CA LEU A 434 1.24 8.60 6.58
C LEU A 434 0.07 9.57 6.40
N ALA A 435 -0.13 10.05 5.17
CA ALA A 435 -1.27 10.86 4.82
C ALA A 435 -2.47 9.98 4.48
N VAL A 436 -3.65 10.42 4.93
CA VAL A 436 -4.92 9.73 4.72
C VAL A 436 -5.89 10.72 4.08
N GLY A 437 -6.23 10.51 2.83
CA GLY A 437 -7.25 11.28 2.13
C GLY A 437 -8.62 10.65 2.29
N THR A 438 -9.60 11.48 2.68
CA THR A 438 -10.99 11.07 2.83
C THR A 438 -11.89 11.90 1.94
N GLU A 439 -13.17 11.58 1.86
CA GLU A 439 -14.13 12.35 1.04
C GLU A 439 -14.17 13.83 1.38
N SER A 440 -13.93 14.20 2.63
CA SER A 440 -14.09 15.58 3.10
C SER A 440 -12.83 16.18 3.70
N ASN A 441 -11.88 15.35 4.14
CA ASN A 441 -10.75 15.78 4.95
C ASN A 441 -9.42 15.15 4.50
N VAL A 442 -8.32 15.68 5.01
CA VAL A 442 -7.01 15.05 4.97
C VAL A 442 -6.49 14.91 6.40
N TRP A 443 -6.07 13.70 6.73
CA TRP A 443 -5.54 13.33 8.04
C TRP A 443 -4.08 12.95 7.94
N ASN A 444 -3.35 13.03 9.03
CA ASN A 444 -1.99 12.54 9.13
C ASN A 444 -1.79 11.61 10.32
N ILE A 445 -0.98 10.60 10.12
CA ILE A 445 -0.50 9.67 11.13
C ILE A 445 1.02 9.87 11.25
N PRO A 446 1.53 10.27 12.42
CA PRO A 446 2.94 10.58 12.60
C PRO A 446 3.81 9.32 12.64
N GLN A 447 5.13 9.49 12.47
CA GLN A 447 6.12 8.40 12.55
C GLN A 447 6.16 7.69 13.91
N THR A 448 5.66 8.34 14.95
CA THR A 448 5.62 7.78 16.32
C THR A 448 4.45 6.83 16.56
N VAL A 449 3.65 6.54 15.54
CA VAL A 449 2.50 5.63 15.65
C VAL A 449 2.93 4.20 15.95
N THR A 450 2.36 3.64 16.98
CA THR A 450 2.54 2.23 17.39
C THR A 450 1.23 1.68 17.93
N ALA A 451 1.15 0.38 18.18
CA ALA A 451 -0.03 -0.22 18.80
C ALA A 451 -0.34 0.33 20.22
N THR A 452 0.67 0.84 20.92
CA THR A 452 0.54 1.47 22.24
C THR A 452 0.37 2.99 22.19
N ASN A 453 0.60 3.59 21.02
CA ASN A 453 0.51 5.04 20.81
C ASN A 453 -0.20 5.32 19.48
N VAL A 454 -1.50 5.18 19.46
CA VAL A 454 -2.33 5.37 18.25
C VAL A 454 -2.75 6.83 18.18
N ILE A 455 -2.16 7.59 17.26
CA ILE A 455 -2.41 9.02 17.06
C ILE A 455 -2.76 9.28 15.60
N CYS A 456 -3.80 10.06 15.38
CA CYS A 456 -4.20 10.56 14.08
C CYS A 456 -4.70 12.01 14.24
N GLY A 457 -4.25 12.91 13.38
CA GLY A 457 -4.64 14.33 13.41
C GLY A 457 -5.32 14.78 12.13
N MET A 458 -6.43 15.52 12.24
CA MET A 458 -7.07 16.19 11.10
C MET A 458 -6.36 17.51 10.84
N ASN A 459 -5.85 17.72 9.62
CA ASN A 459 -5.09 18.91 9.27
C ASN A 459 -5.56 19.63 8.01
N GLY A 460 -6.70 19.25 7.45
CA GLY A 460 -7.27 19.95 6.29
C GLY A 460 -8.67 19.47 5.97
N ARG A 461 -9.52 20.42 5.57
CA ARG A 461 -10.89 20.15 5.10
C ARG A 461 -10.95 20.22 3.58
N TYR A 462 -10.16 19.37 2.95
CA TYR A 462 -10.12 19.24 1.50
C TYR A 462 -10.50 17.79 1.17
N GLY A 463 -11.64 17.61 0.51
CA GLY A 463 -12.09 16.30 0.07
C GLY A 463 -11.17 15.73 -1.00
N SER A 464 -11.03 14.43 -1.02
CA SER A 464 -10.18 13.69 -1.95
C SER A 464 -11.01 12.87 -2.94
N ASP A 465 -10.48 12.65 -4.12
CA ASP A 465 -11.00 11.72 -5.12
C ASP A 465 -10.39 10.33 -4.98
N ASP A 466 -10.92 9.35 -5.70
CA ASP A 466 -10.46 7.94 -5.66
C ASP A 466 -9.12 7.71 -6.37
N ILE A 467 -8.59 8.70 -7.12
CA ILE A 467 -7.28 8.61 -7.77
C ILE A 467 -6.20 8.51 -6.69
N GLN A 468 -5.33 7.50 -6.80
CA GLN A 468 -4.24 7.28 -5.84
C GLN A 468 -3.34 8.51 -5.74
N ALA A 469 -3.07 8.96 -4.51
CA ALA A 469 -2.13 10.06 -4.25
C ALA A 469 -0.67 9.59 -4.33
N HIS A 470 0.23 10.51 -4.66
CA HIS A 470 1.68 10.26 -4.71
C HIS A 470 2.47 11.30 -3.91
N VAL A 471 3.66 10.94 -3.47
CA VAL A 471 4.61 11.88 -2.89
C VAL A 471 5.54 12.38 -3.98
N VAL A 472 5.47 13.67 -4.25
CA VAL A 472 6.34 14.36 -5.20
C VAL A 472 7.21 15.34 -4.44
N ASP A 473 8.52 15.16 -4.50
CA ASP A 473 9.48 15.87 -3.66
C ASP A 473 9.18 15.62 -2.16
N SER A 474 8.72 16.61 -1.44
CA SER A 474 8.36 16.52 -0.02
C SER A 474 6.88 16.71 0.26
N ALA A 475 6.05 16.80 -0.76
CA ALA A 475 4.61 17.05 -0.68
C ALA A 475 3.81 15.84 -1.16
N VAL A 476 2.69 15.60 -0.51
CA VAL A 476 1.66 14.70 -1.01
C VAL A 476 0.85 15.42 -2.06
N VAL A 477 0.78 14.87 -3.26
CA VAL A 477 -0.02 15.40 -4.37
C VAL A 477 -1.24 14.51 -4.55
N PHE A 478 -2.41 15.10 -4.60
CA PHE A 478 -3.68 14.39 -4.70
C PHE A 478 -4.74 15.20 -5.47
N PHE A 479 -5.71 14.50 -6.03
CA PHE A 479 -6.88 15.12 -6.64
C PHE A 479 -7.95 15.42 -5.61
N ALA A 480 -8.45 16.65 -5.66
CA ALA A 480 -9.60 17.06 -4.87
C ALA A 480 -10.87 16.40 -5.43
N GLN A 481 -11.89 16.30 -4.58
CA GLN A 481 -13.19 15.71 -4.95
C GLN A 481 -13.72 16.28 -6.27
N GLY A 482 -14.13 15.40 -7.18
CA GLY A 482 -14.63 15.72 -8.52
C GLY A 482 -13.56 15.82 -9.59
N LYS A 483 -12.32 15.39 -9.33
CA LYS A 483 -11.19 15.26 -10.29
C LYS A 483 -10.80 16.55 -11.04
N GLY A 484 -11.39 17.68 -10.65
CA GLY A 484 -11.20 18.98 -11.32
C GLY A 484 -10.15 19.89 -10.68
N GLY A 485 -9.49 19.45 -9.63
CA GLY A 485 -8.44 20.20 -8.94
C GLY A 485 -7.37 19.28 -8.38
N ILE A 486 -6.14 19.72 -8.48
CA ILE A 486 -4.98 19.00 -7.92
C ILE A 486 -4.36 19.85 -6.81
N ARG A 487 -4.04 19.22 -5.71
CA ARG A 487 -3.52 19.89 -4.52
C ARG A 487 -2.23 19.24 -4.05
N GLU A 488 -1.37 20.06 -3.48
CA GLU A 488 -0.25 19.60 -2.66
C GLU A 488 -0.62 19.71 -1.19
N TYR A 489 -0.06 18.81 -0.38
CA TYR A 489 -0.21 18.79 1.07
C TYR A 489 1.15 18.50 1.72
N TYR A 490 1.63 19.39 2.56
CA TYR A 490 2.95 19.30 3.17
C TYR A 490 3.01 19.98 4.54
N TYR A 491 3.98 19.58 5.34
CA TYR A 491 4.27 20.26 6.61
C TYR A 491 5.15 21.48 6.38
N ASN A 492 4.72 22.63 6.86
CA ASN A 492 5.49 23.87 6.83
C ASN A 492 6.06 24.16 8.22
N ALA A 493 7.40 24.13 8.32
CA ALA A 493 8.10 24.32 9.59
C ALA A 493 8.00 25.75 10.13
N GLU A 494 7.82 26.77 9.28
CA GLU A 494 7.69 28.17 9.71
C GLU A 494 6.36 28.44 10.40
N SER A 495 5.28 27.87 9.89
CA SER A 495 3.94 28.00 10.48
C SER A 495 3.61 26.88 11.47
N GLU A 496 4.50 25.89 11.64
CA GLU A 496 4.29 24.68 12.42
C GLU A 496 2.95 23.98 12.11
N ALA A 497 2.53 24.04 10.85
CA ALA A 497 1.24 23.55 10.39
C ALA A 497 1.33 22.81 9.06
N PHE A 498 0.33 21.98 8.81
CA PHE A 498 0.12 21.39 7.49
C PHE A 498 -0.61 22.37 6.59
N LEU A 499 -0.08 22.57 5.41
CA LEU A 499 -0.64 23.44 4.38
C LEU A 499 -1.08 22.63 3.17
N SER A 500 -2.09 23.12 2.48
CA SER A 500 -2.54 22.54 1.21
C SER A 500 -2.84 23.64 0.22
N ASN A 501 -2.13 23.64 -0.91
CA ASN A 501 -2.29 24.61 -1.98
C ASN A 501 -2.87 23.94 -3.23
N ASN A 502 -3.67 24.67 -3.97
CA ASN A 502 -4.10 24.25 -5.30
C ASN A 502 -2.99 24.59 -6.30
N ILE A 503 -2.32 23.57 -6.84
CA ILE A 503 -1.20 23.73 -7.77
C ILE A 503 -1.63 23.98 -9.23
N ALA A 504 -2.93 23.93 -9.52
CA ALA A 504 -3.50 24.28 -10.79
C ALA A 504 -4.29 25.60 -10.75
N LEU A 505 -4.15 26.44 -9.72
CA LEU A 505 -4.99 27.62 -9.52
C LEU A 505 -4.98 28.59 -10.72
N LEU A 506 -3.83 28.86 -11.31
CA LEU A 506 -3.70 29.75 -12.45
C LEU A 506 -4.03 29.05 -13.79
N SER A 507 -4.11 27.72 -13.79
CA SER A 507 -4.30 26.85 -14.96
C SER A 507 -5.47 25.90 -14.76
N GLU A 508 -6.46 26.26 -13.94
CA GLU A 508 -7.55 25.34 -13.52
C GLU A 508 -8.36 24.77 -14.69
N HIS A 509 -8.45 25.47 -15.83
CA HIS A 509 -9.11 24.98 -17.03
C HIS A 509 -8.48 23.68 -17.57
N VAL A 510 -7.18 23.49 -17.37
CA VAL A 510 -6.44 22.31 -17.84
C VAL A 510 -7.04 21.00 -17.30
N LEU A 511 -7.57 21.00 -16.09
CA LEU A 511 -8.22 19.85 -15.46
C LEU A 511 -9.76 19.96 -15.40
N ARG A 512 -10.32 21.19 -15.53
CA ARG A 512 -11.76 21.40 -15.58
C ARG A 512 -12.41 21.08 -16.92
N GLU A 513 -11.66 21.23 -18.02
CA GLU A 513 -12.14 20.88 -19.36
C GLU A 513 -12.43 19.39 -19.50
N SER A 514 -11.61 18.57 -18.87
CA SER A 514 -11.81 17.12 -18.79
C SER A 514 -11.20 16.60 -17.49
N PRO A 515 -11.94 15.76 -16.72
CA PRO A 515 -11.43 15.21 -15.47
C PRO A 515 -10.15 14.38 -15.64
N ALA A 516 -9.33 14.36 -14.60
CA ALA A 516 -8.18 13.46 -14.51
C ALA A 516 -8.65 12.00 -14.43
N ARG A 517 -7.89 11.11 -15.07
CA ARG A 517 -8.12 9.67 -15.05
C ARG A 517 -7.06 8.92 -14.25
N ASP A 518 -5.80 9.24 -14.53
CA ASP A 518 -4.64 8.61 -13.91
C ASP A 518 -3.49 9.60 -13.85
N PHE A 519 -2.55 9.43 -12.91
CA PHE A 519 -1.35 10.25 -12.90
C PHE A 519 -0.17 9.53 -12.27
N ASP A 520 1.02 9.94 -12.70
CA ASP A 520 2.29 9.51 -12.15
C ASP A 520 3.29 10.68 -12.19
N PHE A 521 4.50 10.50 -11.69
CA PHE A 521 5.47 11.59 -11.60
C PHE A 521 6.88 11.16 -11.99
N ILE A 522 7.58 12.08 -12.63
CA ILE A 522 8.99 12.00 -13.01
C ILE A 522 9.80 12.71 -11.93
N THR A 523 10.92 12.12 -11.52
CA THR A 523 11.86 12.72 -10.57
C THR A 523 13.10 13.23 -11.25
N ASN A 524 13.57 12.55 -12.28
CA ASN A 524 14.80 12.86 -13.02
C ASN A 524 14.52 13.06 -14.51
N PRO A 525 15.07 14.10 -15.15
CA PRO A 525 16.01 15.10 -14.59
C PRO A 525 15.34 16.20 -13.75
N TYR A 526 14.02 16.36 -13.83
CA TYR A 526 13.25 17.38 -13.12
C TYR A 526 11.94 16.81 -12.63
N ASN A 527 11.46 17.29 -11.49
CA ASN A 527 10.14 16.89 -11.00
C ASN A 527 9.04 17.35 -11.98
N LYS A 528 8.38 16.38 -12.60
CA LYS A 528 7.21 16.62 -13.45
C LYS A 528 6.07 15.69 -13.02
N ILE A 529 4.86 16.22 -12.95
CA ILE A 529 3.66 15.43 -12.75
C ILE A 529 3.03 15.21 -14.14
N VAL A 530 2.67 13.97 -14.44
CA VAL A 530 2.04 13.57 -15.71
C VAL A 530 0.63 13.09 -15.39
N VAL A 531 -0.38 13.70 -15.99
CA VAL A 531 -1.80 13.38 -15.75
C VAL A 531 -2.45 13.03 -17.07
N THR A 532 -3.10 11.89 -17.15
CA THR A 532 -4.00 11.55 -18.27
C THR A 532 -5.43 11.98 -17.94
N ARG A 533 -6.14 12.46 -18.95
CA ARG A 533 -7.52 12.94 -18.82
C ARG A 533 -8.50 12.02 -19.55
N GLU A 534 -9.79 12.15 -19.22
CA GLU A 534 -10.85 11.33 -19.84
C GLU A 534 -10.97 11.57 -21.36
N ASP A 535 -10.70 12.80 -21.84
CA ASP A 535 -10.73 13.12 -23.28
C ASP A 535 -9.58 12.51 -24.09
N GLY A 536 -8.56 11.96 -23.40
CA GLY A 536 -7.40 11.32 -24.02
C GLY A 536 -6.23 12.26 -24.28
N ILE A 537 -6.25 13.46 -23.73
CA ILE A 537 -5.11 14.38 -23.68
C ILE A 537 -4.38 14.16 -22.37
N ALA A 538 -3.05 14.12 -22.39
CA ALA A 538 -2.27 14.22 -21.17
C ALA A 538 -1.87 15.68 -20.92
N VAL A 539 -1.69 16.01 -19.65
CA VAL A 539 -1.16 17.30 -19.21
C VAL A 539 0.01 17.07 -18.27
N THR A 540 1.02 17.90 -18.38
CA THR A 540 2.18 17.81 -17.50
C THR A 540 2.37 19.10 -16.72
N LEU A 541 2.82 18.98 -15.48
CA LEU A 541 3.21 20.07 -14.62
C LEU A 541 4.70 19.96 -14.32
N LEU A 542 5.50 20.90 -14.80
CA LEU A 542 6.84 21.09 -14.27
C LEU A 542 6.73 21.65 -12.85
N TYR A 543 7.16 20.85 -11.87
CA TYR A 543 6.97 21.11 -10.44
C TYR A 543 8.32 21.33 -9.76
N ASP A 544 8.87 22.54 -9.89
CA ASP A 544 10.14 22.94 -9.27
C ASP A 544 9.94 24.12 -8.31
N LYS A 545 9.79 23.78 -7.04
CA LYS A 545 9.64 24.76 -5.96
C LYS A 545 10.90 25.58 -5.74
N SER A 546 12.07 25.02 -6.02
CA SER A 546 13.36 25.65 -5.75
C SER A 546 13.59 26.86 -6.68
N SER A 547 13.16 26.75 -7.93
CA SER A 547 13.21 27.84 -8.91
C SER A 547 11.91 28.66 -8.98
N GLY A 548 10.87 28.25 -8.25
CA GLY A 548 9.53 28.87 -8.28
C GLY A 548 8.76 28.61 -9.58
N VAL A 549 9.12 27.56 -10.31
CA VAL A 549 8.45 27.19 -11.57
C VAL A 549 7.35 26.17 -11.30
N MET A 550 6.12 26.54 -11.63
CA MET A 550 4.95 25.67 -11.62
C MET A 550 4.19 25.88 -12.93
N ALA A 551 4.52 25.08 -13.93
CA ALA A 551 4.15 25.38 -15.31
C ALA A 551 3.46 24.18 -15.97
N TRP A 552 2.19 24.37 -16.36
CA TRP A 552 1.38 23.37 -17.04
C TRP A 552 1.56 23.45 -18.56
N ASN A 553 1.56 22.28 -19.21
CA ASN A 553 1.45 22.16 -20.66
C ASN A 553 0.68 20.91 -21.06
N ARG A 554 0.23 20.85 -22.32
CA ARG A 554 -0.54 19.73 -22.87
C ARG A 554 0.34 18.83 -23.72
N ILE A 555 0.02 17.53 -23.70
CA ILE A 555 0.53 16.50 -24.60
C ILE A 555 -0.66 15.95 -25.38
N GLU A 556 -0.75 16.31 -26.63
CA GLU A 556 -1.76 15.85 -27.58
C GLU A 556 -1.10 14.87 -28.56
N HIS A 557 -1.56 13.60 -28.56
CA HIS A 557 -1.04 12.59 -29.48
C HIS A 557 -1.53 12.84 -30.92
N GLY A 558 -0.67 12.68 -31.92
CA GLY A 558 -0.97 12.99 -33.30
C GLY A 558 -2.19 12.25 -33.88
N LYS A 559 -2.49 11.07 -33.37
CA LYS A 559 -3.61 10.23 -33.87
C LYS A 559 -4.47 9.62 -32.76
N GLY A 560 -3.88 9.29 -31.63
CA GLY A 560 -4.47 8.48 -30.57
C GLY A 560 -4.97 9.27 -29.38
N LYS A 561 -5.46 8.53 -28.38
CA LYS A 561 -5.87 9.03 -27.07
C LYS A 561 -5.03 8.38 -25.99
N LEU A 562 -4.47 9.17 -25.09
CA LEU A 562 -3.69 8.73 -23.95
C LEU A 562 -4.63 8.32 -22.81
N ARG A 563 -4.59 7.04 -22.40
CA ARG A 563 -5.56 6.46 -21.46
C ARG A 563 -5.02 6.26 -20.05
N SER A 564 -3.81 5.78 -19.91
CA SER A 564 -3.11 5.58 -18.63
C SER A 564 -1.66 5.95 -18.79
N CYS A 565 -0.99 6.31 -17.71
CA CYS A 565 0.44 6.60 -17.70
C CYS A 565 1.14 5.87 -16.55
N ALA A 566 2.40 5.52 -16.76
CA ALA A 566 3.28 5.00 -15.74
C ALA A 566 4.70 5.50 -15.95
N VAL A 567 5.40 5.77 -14.87
CA VAL A 567 6.79 6.24 -14.89
C VAL A 567 7.69 5.17 -14.28
N THR A 568 8.78 4.85 -14.99
CA THR A 568 9.80 3.92 -14.49
C THR A 568 11.16 4.58 -14.50
N ARG A 569 12.09 4.02 -13.76
CA ARG A 569 13.48 4.48 -13.78
C ARG A 569 14.20 3.95 -15.01
N GLY A 570 14.97 4.81 -15.67
CA GLY A 570 15.83 4.46 -16.78
C GLY A 570 17.28 4.26 -16.37
N ASN A 571 18.06 3.57 -17.22
CA ASN A 571 19.45 3.21 -16.97
C ASN A 571 20.41 4.42 -16.94
N ASN A 572 20.01 5.58 -17.45
CA ASN A 572 20.83 6.78 -17.59
C ASN A 572 20.47 7.91 -16.62
N ALA A 573 19.92 7.58 -15.45
CA ALA A 573 19.43 8.54 -14.46
C ALA A 573 18.28 9.45 -14.95
N ALA A 574 17.62 9.11 -16.07
CA ALA A 574 16.39 9.73 -16.53
C ALA A 574 15.23 8.76 -16.34
N ASP A 575 14.08 9.28 -15.90
CA ASP A 575 12.88 8.48 -15.78
C ASP A 575 12.20 8.33 -17.14
N PHE A 576 11.58 7.18 -17.40
CA PHE A 576 10.84 6.91 -18.63
C PHE A 576 9.35 6.95 -18.40
N VAL A 577 8.63 7.61 -19.31
CA VAL A 577 7.18 7.72 -19.27
C VAL A 577 6.56 6.81 -20.34
N TYR A 578 5.63 5.99 -19.91
CA TYR A 578 4.88 5.09 -20.77
C TYR A 578 3.40 5.43 -20.74
N PHE A 579 2.74 5.18 -21.86
CA PHE A 579 1.30 5.42 -22.00
C PHE A 579 0.60 4.22 -22.63
N THR A 580 -0.62 3.97 -22.20
CA THR A 580 -1.59 3.23 -22.98
C THR A 580 -2.21 4.18 -23.98
N VAL A 581 -2.03 3.92 -25.28
CA VAL A 581 -2.53 4.76 -26.37
C VAL A 581 -3.63 4.02 -27.12
N GLU A 582 -4.78 4.64 -27.24
CA GLU A 582 -5.91 4.13 -28.05
C GLU A 582 -5.90 4.77 -29.43
N ILE A 583 -5.79 3.95 -30.49
CA ILE A 583 -5.86 4.38 -31.89
C ILE A 583 -6.90 3.54 -32.60
N ALA A 584 -7.95 4.17 -33.09
CA ALA A 584 -9.04 3.52 -33.82
C ALA A 584 -9.69 2.30 -33.09
N GLY A 585 -9.71 2.32 -31.76
CA GLY A 585 -10.25 1.25 -30.91
C GLY A 585 -9.26 0.12 -30.61
N GLU A 586 -8.04 0.22 -31.05
CA GLU A 586 -6.93 -0.66 -30.66
C GLU A 586 -6.02 0.04 -29.65
N PHE A 587 -5.37 -0.74 -28.80
CA PHE A 587 -4.53 -0.23 -27.70
C PHE A 587 -3.08 -0.62 -27.92
N TYR A 588 -2.17 0.33 -27.58
CA TYR A 588 -0.74 0.16 -27.74
C TYR A 588 -0.01 0.67 -26.49
N LEU A 589 1.08 0.00 -26.15
CA LEU A 589 2.06 0.53 -25.20
C LEU A 589 3.05 1.39 -25.96
N GLU A 590 3.15 2.64 -25.55
CA GLU A 590 4.07 3.61 -26.16
C GLU A 590 4.91 4.29 -25.07
N LYS A 591 6.16 4.60 -25.41
CA LYS A 591 7.12 5.30 -24.55
C LYS A 591 7.40 6.68 -25.11
N LEU A 592 7.38 7.71 -24.29
CA LEU A 592 7.96 9.00 -24.65
C LEU A 592 9.48 8.82 -24.74
N GLU A 593 10.04 8.87 -25.95
CA GLU A 593 11.41 8.46 -26.20
C GLU A 593 12.34 9.68 -26.31
N GLU A 594 13.10 9.94 -25.25
CA GLU A 594 14.02 11.06 -25.16
C GLU A 594 15.47 10.71 -25.57
N ASP A 595 15.82 9.42 -25.60
CA ASP A 595 17.17 8.96 -25.97
C ASP A 595 17.37 8.95 -27.50
N GLU A 596 16.33 8.57 -28.26
CA GLU A 596 16.29 8.58 -29.72
C GLU A 596 15.16 9.52 -30.17
N VAL A 597 15.46 10.80 -30.32
CA VAL A 597 14.44 11.83 -30.55
C VAL A 597 13.92 11.78 -31.99
N VAL A 598 12.70 11.27 -32.13
CA VAL A 598 11.94 11.32 -33.40
C VAL A 598 10.66 12.11 -33.12
N TYR A 599 10.35 13.09 -33.98
CA TYR A 599 9.18 13.97 -33.79
C TYR A 599 7.92 13.44 -34.48
N LEU A 600 7.70 12.15 -34.34
CA LEU A 600 6.47 11.43 -34.75
C LEU A 600 5.94 10.63 -33.57
N ASP A 601 4.63 10.47 -33.47
CA ASP A 601 4.00 9.63 -32.47
C ASP A 601 3.73 8.22 -33.02
N SER A 602 3.69 7.23 -32.16
CA SER A 602 3.58 5.81 -32.52
C SER A 602 4.68 5.35 -33.47
N TRP A 603 5.88 5.93 -33.37
CA TRP A 603 6.92 5.65 -34.35
C TRP A 603 7.59 4.30 -34.17
N GLU A 604 7.96 3.73 -35.30
CA GLU A 604 8.76 2.50 -35.44
C GLU A 604 9.78 2.68 -36.56
N LEU A 605 10.78 1.79 -36.64
CA LEU A 605 11.67 1.72 -37.81
C LEU A 605 10.89 1.22 -39.01
N TYR A 606 10.90 1.98 -40.11
CA TYR A 606 10.10 1.68 -41.30
C TYR A 606 10.60 0.43 -42.03
N ASN A 607 9.67 -0.44 -42.37
CA ASN A 607 9.86 -1.57 -43.26
C ASN A 607 8.73 -1.61 -44.27
N ALA A 608 9.05 -1.47 -45.53
CA ALA A 608 8.07 -1.42 -46.63
C ALA A 608 7.30 -2.73 -46.85
N GLU A 609 7.81 -3.87 -46.35
CA GLU A 609 7.16 -5.17 -46.46
C GLU A 609 6.23 -5.46 -45.27
N ASN A 610 6.23 -4.61 -44.24
CA ASN A 610 5.41 -4.79 -43.05
C ASN A 610 3.99 -4.28 -43.30
N GLU A 611 3.00 -5.19 -43.26
CA GLU A 611 1.58 -4.89 -43.46
C GLU A 611 1.05 -3.84 -42.46
N VAL A 612 1.56 -3.84 -41.22
CA VAL A 612 1.20 -2.85 -40.19
C VAL A 612 1.64 -1.45 -40.63
N HIS A 613 2.87 -1.31 -41.18
CA HIS A 613 3.37 -0.03 -41.64
C HIS A 613 2.63 0.48 -42.86
N ILE A 614 2.23 -0.43 -43.77
CA ILE A 614 1.38 -0.06 -44.92
C ILE A 614 0.03 0.48 -44.41
N ALA A 615 -0.61 -0.22 -43.48
CA ALA A 615 -1.87 0.23 -42.89
C ALA A 615 -1.71 1.57 -42.12
N MET A 616 -0.57 1.82 -41.48
CA MET A 616 -0.29 3.13 -40.85
C MET A 616 -0.23 4.26 -41.88
N LEU A 617 0.44 4.07 -43.02
CA LEU A 617 0.51 5.05 -44.09
C LEU A 617 -0.89 5.37 -44.66
N GLU A 618 -1.73 4.35 -44.87
CA GLU A 618 -3.12 4.52 -45.33
C GLU A 618 -3.96 5.32 -44.31
N ASN A 619 -3.60 5.24 -43.02
CA ASN A 619 -4.27 5.95 -41.93
C ASN A 619 -3.62 7.31 -41.57
N GLY A 620 -2.72 7.82 -42.39
CA GLY A 620 -2.13 9.16 -42.26
C GLY A 620 -0.82 9.24 -41.47
N ALA A 621 -0.14 8.10 -41.31
CA ALA A 621 1.25 8.13 -40.86
C ALA A 621 2.16 8.65 -41.96
N GLU A 622 3.30 9.22 -41.59
CA GLU A 622 4.32 9.72 -42.47
C GLU A 622 5.66 9.03 -42.22
N THR A 623 6.51 9.01 -43.24
CA THR A 623 7.89 8.54 -43.09
C THR A 623 8.82 9.73 -42.87
N TYR A 624 9.79 9.55 -41.97
CA TYR A 624 10.80 10.55 -41.67
C TYR A 624 12.19 9.91 -41.66
N GLU A 625 13.14 10.55 -42.34
CA GLU A 625 14.52 10.08 -42.41
C GLU A 625 15.41 10.90 -41.49
N SER A 626 16.14 10.23 -40.61
CA SER A 626 17.15 10.80 -39.73
C SER A 626 18.27 9.81 -39.50
N ASP A 627 19.53 10.25 -39.47
CA ASP A 627 20.74 9.44 -39.22
C ASP A 627 20.83 8.15 -40.06
N ASN A 628 20.48 8.24 -41.36
CA ASN A 628 20.41 7.09 -42.28
C ASN A 628 19.41 5.98 -41.89
N ARG A 629 18.42 6.34 -41.08
CA ARG A 629 17.30 5.45 -40.72
C ARG A 629 15.99 6.09 -41.17
N VAL A 630 15.06 5.27 -41.58
CA VAL A 630 13.71 5.70 -41.92
C VAL A 630 12.76 5.27 -40.85
N TYR A 631 12.02 6.20 -40.30
CA TYR A 631 10.98 5.98 -39.28
C TYR A 631 9.61 6.19 -39.92
N ILE A 632 8.62 5.50 -39.39
CA ILE A 632 7.20 5.70 -39.70
C ILE A 632 6.45 6.08 -38.44
N GLY A 633 5.54 7.03 -38.51
CA GLY A 633 4.72 7.43 -37.36
C GLY A 633 3.69 8.50 -37.74
N TYR A 634 2.91 8.91 -36.74
CA TYR A 634 1.90 9.95 -36.94
C TYR A 634 2.46 11.33 -36.59
N PRO A 635 2.37 12.33 -37.51
CA PRO A 635 2.79 13.69 -37.19
C PRO A 635 1.91 14.29 -36.11
N PHE A 636 2.50 15.09 -35.25
CA PHE A 636 1.81 15.86 -34.23
C PHE A 636 2.14 17.36 -34.35
N THR A 637 1.21 18.19 -33.93
CA THR A 637 1.35 19.64 -33.98
C THR A 637 1.74 20.18 -32.62
N SER A 638 2.79 20.98 -32.56
CA SER A 638 3.15 21.79 -31.39
C SER A 638 2.62 23.21 -31.57
N LEU A 639 1.95 23.75 -30.54
CA LEU A 639 1.22 25.02 -30.62
C LEU A 639 1.53 25.91 -29.42
N ILE A 640 1.75 27.17 -29.67
CA ILE A 640 1.76 28.27 -28.69
C ILE A 640 0.68 29.26 -29.09
N LEU A 641 -0.27 29.51 -28.20
CA LEU A 641 -1.19 30.65 -28.28
C LEU A 641 -0.87 31.61 -27.14
N SER A 642 -0.42 32.83 -27.48
CA SER A 642 -0.02 33.80 -26.46
C SER A 642 -1.19 34.32 -25.63
N MET A 643 -0.92 34.80 -24.43
CA MET A 643 -1.86 35.69 -23.72
C MET A 643 -2.02 36.99 -24.56
N PRO A 644 -3.16 37.70 -24.44
CA PRO A 644 -3.36 38.98 -25.12
C PRO A 644 -2.20 39.93 -24.88
N CYS A 645 -1.62 40.43 -25.98
CA CYS A 645 -0.54 41.41 -25.90
C CYS A 645 -1.06 42.76 -25.41
N ILE A 646 -0.46 43.33 -24.38
CA ILE A 646 -0.87 44.59 -23.77
C ILE A 646 0.28 45.59 -23.84
N ILE A 647 -0.03 46.80 -24.34
CA ILE A 647 0.82 47.99 -24.25
C ILE A 647 0.09 48.95 -23.28
N ASN A 648 0.35 50.06 -23.06
CA ASN A 648 -0.16 51.10 -22.19
C ASN A 648 -1.55 50.88 -21.56
N SER A 649 -2.55 50.37 -22.29
CA SER A 649 -3.91 50.13 -21.81
C SER A 649 -4.53 48.92 -22.48
N GLN A 650 -5.43 48.21 -21.74
CA GLN A 650 -6.24 47.13 -22.28
C GLN A 650 -7.26 47.58 -23.32
N SER A 651 -7.69 48.87 -23.23
CA SER A 651 -8.71 49.44 -24.11
C SER A 651 -8.19 49.82 -25.49
N ASP A 652 -6.86 49.93 -25.65
CA ASP A 652 -6.26 50.41 -26.87
C ASP A 652 -6.24 49.31 -27.95
N LYS A 653 -6.62 49.69 -29.18
CA LYS A 653 -6.44 48.79 -30.31
C LYS A 653 -4.94 48.74 -30.69
N LYS A 654 -4.46 47.54 -30.89
CA LYS A 654 -3.05 47.25 -31.20
C LYS A 654 -2.97 46.29 -32.36
N ARG A 655 -1.82 46.28 -33.01
CA ARG A 655 -1.48 45.34 -34.07
C ARG A 655 -0.09 44.77 -33.81
N ILE A 656 0.07 43.49 -33.92
CA ILE A 656 1.41 42.86 -33.98
C ILE A 656 1.98 43.12 -35.39
N VAL A 657 3.16 43.68 -35.46
CA VAL A 657 3.86 43.97 -36.72
C VAL A 657 4.87 42.86 -37.02
N ASN A 658 5.62 42.47 -36.01
CA ASN A 658 6.63 41.43 -36.12
C ASN A 658 6.72 40.62 -34.85
N LEU A 659 7.13 39.37 -34.96
CA LEU A 659 7.61 38.52 -33.88
C LEU A 659 9.11 38.35 -33.99
N LEU A 660 9.84 38.58 -32.90
CA LEU A 660 11.24 38.22 -32.77
C LEU A 660 11.32 36.97 -31.92
N VAL A 661 11.66 35.86 -32.55
CA VAL A 661 11.72 34.53 -31.85
C VAL A 661 13.19 34.15 -31.70
N ARG A 662 13.61 33.89 -30.45
CA ARG A 662 14.97 33.42 -30.17
C ARG A 662 14.97 31.91 -30.07
N PHE A 663 15.68 31.30 -31.01
CA PHE A 663 15.90 29.84 -31.05
C PHE A 663 17.23 29.46 -30.41
N ASN A 664 17.33 28.21 -29.94
CA ASN A 664 18.57 27.59 -29.46
C ASN A 664 18.69 26.17 -30.02
N LYS A 665 19.79 25.88 -30.71
CA LYS A 665 20.09 24.56 -31.31
C LYS A 665 18.87 23.92 -32.01
N SER A 666 18.18 24.74 -32.80
CA SER A 666 16.97 24.33 -33.53
C SER A 666 17.30 24.19 -35.02
N TYR A 667 16.88 23.06 -35.58
CA TYR A 667 16.76 22.99 -37.03
C TYR A 667 15.59 23.89 -37.40
N MET A 668 15.78 24.91 -38.19
CA MET A 668 14.80 25.95 -38.49
C MET A 668 13.47 25.35 -38.95
N PRO A 669 12.47 25.17 -38.06
CA PRO A 669 11.24 24.51 -38.43
C PRO A 669 10.39 25.42 -39.32
N VAL A 670 9.62 24.80 -40.19
CA VAL A 670 8.55 25.50 -40.89
C VAL A 670 7.47 25.86 -39.88
N MET A 671 7.26 27.13 -39.67
CA MET A 671 6.28 27.65 -38.72
C MET A 671 5.12 28.28 -39.45
N THR A 672 3.92 27.98 -39.01
CA THR A 672 2.69 28.65 -39.45
C THR A 672 2.33 29.72 -38.41
N VAL A 673 2.00 30.89 -38.86
CA VAL A 673 1.61 32.02 -38.02
C VAL A 673 0.16 32.39 -38.39
N ASP A 674 -0.76 32.29 -37.41
CA ASP A 674 -2.20 32.58 -37.57
C ASP A 674 -2.82 31.99 -38.86
N GLU A 675 -2.60 30.69 -39.08
CA GLU A 675 -3.14 29.94 -40.24
C GLU A 675 -2.68 30.42 -41.61
N LEU A 676 -1.67 31.29 -41.66
CA LEU A 676 -1.08 31.73 -42.91
C LEU A 676 -0.20 30.64 -43.54
N PRO A 677 0.04 30.69 -44.88
CA PRO A 677 0.95 29.76 -45.54
C PRO A 677 2.30 29.69 -44.84
N GLU A 678 2.86 28.49 -44.77
CA GLU A 678 4.16 28.22 -44.15
C GLU A 678 5.26 29.18 -44.65
N GLU A 679 5.86 29.94 -43.74
CA GLU A 679 7.08 30.70 -44.06
C GLU A 679 8.28 29.74 -43.97
N HIS A 680 8.95 29.53 -45.08
CA HIS A 680 10.14 28.71 -45.16
C HIS A 680 11.35 29.52 -44.68
N PHE A 681 11.84 29.18 -43.49
CA PHE A 681 13.21 29.55 -43.14
C PHE A 681 14.16 28.60 -43.89
N THR A 682 15.22 29.13 -44.45
CA THR A 682 16.23 28.34 -45.16
C THR A 682 16.75 27.23 -44.23
N THR A 683 16.51 25.98 -44.61
CA THR A 683 17.06 24.82 -43.93
C THR A 683 18.58 24.92 -43.90
N VAL A 684 19.14 25.02 -42.70
CA VAL A 684 20.57 25.02 -42.47
C VAL A 684 20.96 23.60 -42.11
N GLU A 685 22.06 23.11 -42.65
CA GLU A 685 22.57 21.76 -42.33
C GLU A 685 22.98 21.61 -40.85
N GLU A 686 23.16 22.72 -40.13
CA GLU A 686 23.56 22.77 -38.71
C GLU A 686 22.47 23.42 -37.85
N PRO A 687 22.34 23.03 -36.54
CA PRO A 687 21.39 23.64 -35.64
C PRO A 687 21.62 25.16 -35.49
N PHE A 688 20.57 25.94 -35.67
CA PHE A 688 20.60 27.40 -35.60
C PHE A 688 20.50 27.89 -34.14
N ASP A 689 21.38 28.84 -33.80
CA ASP A 689 21.30 29.61 -32.57
C ASP A 689 21.17 31.09 -32.94
N GLY A 690 20.07 31.74 -32.56
CA GLY A 690 19.89 33.15 -32.89
C GLY A 690 18.46 33.66 -32.77
N VAL A 691 18.27 34.90 -33.24
CA VAL A 691 16.96 35.55 -33.29
C VAL A 691 16.46 35.60 -34.72
N CYS A 692 15.27 35.11 -34.94
CA CYS A 692 14.57 35.19 -36.20
C CYS A 692 13.46 36.24 -36.10
N LYS A 693 13.34 37.07 -37.16
CA LYS A 693 12.26 38.05 -37.29
C LYS A 693 11.19 37.46 -38.21
N ILE A 694 9.96 37.37 -37.71
CA ILE A 694 8.79 36.91 -38.45
C ILE A 694 7.88 38.11 -38.69
N ASP A 695 7.57 38.43 -39.93
CA ASP A 695 6.63 39.49 -40.27
C ASP A 695 5.19 39.00 -39.98
N TYR A 696 4.47 39.74 -39.15
CA TYR A 696 3.14 39.35 -38.67
C TYR A 696 2.05 40.24 -39.28
N PRO A 697 1.20 39.69 -40.12
CA PRO A 697 0.19 40.47 -40.83
C PRO A 697 -1.10 40.65 -40.04
N GLY A 698 -1.03 40.76 -38.73
CA GLY A 698 -2.19 40.84 -37.86
C GLY A 698 -3.10 42.06 -38.09
N THR A 699 -4.36 41.94 -37.69
CA THR A 699 -5.37 43.01 -37.66
C THR A 699 -5.25 43.85 -36.40
N SER A 700 -5.82 45.05 -36.38
CA SER A 700 -5.80 45.94 -35.22
C SER A 700 -7.00 45.61 -34.30
N GLU A 701 -6.73 44.98 -33.17
CA GLU A 701 -7.72 44.50 -32.20
C GLU A 701 -7.36 44.92 -30.77
N ARG A 702 -8.29 44.76 -29.82
CA ARG A 702 -8.02 45.01 -28.40
C ARG A 702 -7.26 43.87 -27.75
N ASP A 703 -7.73 42.63 -27.99
CA ASP A 703 -7.13 41.39 -27.44
C ASP A 703 -6.31 40.68 -28.53
N VAL A 704 -5.19 41.30 -28.92
CA VAL A 704 -4.31 40.73 -29.93
C VAL A 704 -3.46 39.63 -29.37
N THR A 705 -3.56 38.45 -29.93
CA THR A 705 -2.75 37.27 -29.64
C THR A 705 -1.91 36.88 -30.84
N PHE A 706 -0.90 36.07 -30.66
CA PHE A 706 -0.21 35.39 -31.74
C PHE A 706 -0.21 33.90 -31.55
N THR A 707 -0.21 33.17 -32.65
CA THR A 707 -0.13 31.71 -32.69
C THR A 707 1.16 31.31 -33.43
N LEU A 708 1.94 30.43 -32.82
CA LEU A 708 3.07 29.76 -33.45
C LEU A 708 2.78 28.24 -33.46
N GLN A 709 2.85 27.65 -34.67
CA GLN A 709 2.50 26.24 -34.85
C GLN A 709 3.60 25.54 -35.66
N ILE A 710 3.94 24.33 -35.22
CA ILE A 710 4.95 23.48 -35.86
C ILE A 710 4.35 22.10 -36.07
N SER A 711 4.19 21.68 -37.32
CA SER A 711 3.61 20.38 -37.68
C SER A 711 4.63 19.40 -38.23
N LYS A 712 5.68 19.88 -38.93
CA LYS A 712 6.73 19.03 -39.48
C LYS A 712 7.61 18.40 -38.39
N PRO A 713 8.12 17.18 -38.59
CA PRO A 713 8.89 16.44 -37.59
C PRO A 713 10.31 16.97 -37.40
N GLU A 714 10.44 18.22 -36.99
CA GLU A 714 11.72 18.94 -36.83
C GLU A 714 11.88 19.42 -35.38
N ALA A 715 13.14 19.46 -34.91
CA ALA A 715 13.50 19.97 -33.59
C ALA A 715 13.26 21.47 -33.49
N CYS A 716 12.63 21.92 -32.42
CA CYS A 716 12.44 23.33 -32.13
C CYS A 716 12.56 23.59 -30.61
N LYS A 717 13.43 24.55 -30.27
CA LYS A 717 13.62 25.08 -28.94
C LYS A 717 13.54 26.62 -28.98
N ILE A 718 12.57 27.16 -28.27
CA ILE A 718 12.29 28.59 -28.20
C ILE A 718 12.63 29.10 -26.80
N LEU A 719 13.49 30.11 -26.73
CA LEU A 719 13.87 30.71 -25.45
C LEU A 719 13.02 31.93 -25.14
N THR A 720 12.78 32.80 -26.11
CA THR A 720 11.98 34.04 -25.93
C THR A 720 11.19 34.36 -27.19
N VAL A 721 10.04 35.02 -26.99
CA VAL A 721 9.26 35.60 -28.08
C VAL A 721 8.98 37.07 -27.75
N ASP A 722 9.36 37.98 -28.64
CA ASP A 722 9.08 39.40 -28.49
C ASP A 722 8.13 39.87 -29.60
N ALA A 723 6.91 40.24 -29.22
CA ALA A 723 5.93 40.79 -30.15
C ALA A 723 6.06 42.29 -30.20
N LEU A 724 6.47 42.78 -31.39
CA LEU A 724 6.51 44.22 -31.71
C LEU A 724 5.11 44.69 -32.09
N LEU A 725 4.61 45.60 -31.29
CA LEU A 725 3.25 46.13 -31.38
C LEU A 725 3.24 47.55 -31.91
N ASN A 726 2.21 47.87 -32.74
CA ASN A 726 1.96 49.23 -33.24
C ASN A 726 0.50 49.65 -32.93
#